data_ed32c846c9bc6bc0169718a9dd25d2fd
#
_entry.id   ed32c846c9bc6bc0169718a9dd25d2fd
#
_cell.length_a   1.000
_cell.length_b   1.000
_cell.length_c   1.000
_cell.angle_alpha   90.00
_cell.angle_beta   90.00
_cell.angle_gamma   90.00
#
_symmetry.space_group_name_H-M   'P 1'
#
loop_
_entity.id
_entity.type
_entity.pdbx_description
1 polymer ?
#
loop_
_entity_poly.entity_id
_entity_poly.type
_entity_poly.pdbx_seq_one_letter_code
_entity_poly.pdbx_strand_id
1 'polypeptide(L)'
;MVKNLVIVESPAKAKTIEKYLGKDFTVLSSVGHIRSIVKKTKDGTPPIDVNNDFKTHYEVDPEKKKVVAELKKAAKSAKTIYLATDPDREGEAISWHLCEVLKLNPAETKRITYHEISKQAVEEAIKNAHHIDMNLVKAQQARQILDRLVGFELSPVVWQKVPGGKSAGRVQSPAVRLLVEREREIADFNGKSKFKVTAIFTHNENEIKAELPNRFDTEEEANRFLESLIGAKFTVSDIKTTPGKRNPAAPFTTSTLQQEANAKLGFGSKATMAAAQKLYQAGKITYMRTDSVNLSDQAIAATANFIKSEFGEKYSKIRKFKTKSSNAQEAHEAIRPTNINEVKGSSNDYDQKLYDLIRKRTIASQMAPAELEKTTVTIQVSNKSNFHFEAKGEVILFDGFLKVYNNQKDSEILPNIKSGDELILDQATAKQTFDRPPARYTEGSLVKKLEDLGIGRPSTYATIIDTVQTRGYVKKGESEGSERDAVVLSLENDKITKNIIQEKTGADKGKLVPTPSGELIADFLTEHFSQIVDYDFTANVEEEFDAIASDKLARNAMLRNFYTPFHKLIEQSSDIDRTKVGAQREVGIDPKSGKPILARFGRFGPMLQLGSTDSNDKPLFAPMPKNAKIETVTLEQALKMFELPRLVGQTEDGQDIKANIGRFGPYIQIGKLFVSIKPEDPHTITLEKARELYTNKLEAEKAKNIADLGDGIKVLNGRYGPYITNGTKNVKIPKDIDPKNIDRIKADEMLAGAPIPKRRGRTKKTK
;
A
#
# COMPACT_ATOMS: atom_id res chain seq x y z
N MET A 1 41.06 -13.33 23.61
CA MET A 1 40.04 -14.29 23.13
C MET A 1 38.66 -13.73 23.42
N VAL A 2 37.78 -13.66 22.44
CA VAL A 2 36.38 -13.24 22.64
C VAL A 2 35.69 -14.32 23.47
N LYS A 3 35.13 -13.98 24.64
CA LYS A 3 34.44 -14.97 25.49
C LYS A 3 33.10 -15.38 24.86
N ASN A 4 32.32 -14.41 24.40
CA ASN A 4 30.97 -14.64 23.86
C ASN A 4 30.78 -13.93 22.52
N LEU A 5 30.24 -14.62 21.55
CA LEU A 5 29.84 -14.08 20.24
C LEU A 5 28.31 -14.04 20.15
N VAL A 6 27.75 -12.87 19.87
CA VAL A 6 26.32 -12.72 19.59
C VAL A 6 26.17 -12.40 18.10
N ILE A 7 25.33 -13.15 17.39
CA ILE A 7 25.06 -12.94 15.95
C ILE A 7 23.61 -12.50 15.78
N VAL A 8 23.43 -11.31 15.23
CA VAL A 8 22.12 -10.71 14.89
C VAL A 8 21.95 -10.61 13.38
N GLU A 9 20.75 -10.26 12.91
CA GLU A 9 20.50 -10.15 11.46
C GLU A 9 20.88 -8.79 10.86
N SER A 10 21.01 -7.71 11.64
CA SER A 10 21.29 -6.38 11.09
C SER A 10 22.42 -5.63 11.79
N PRO A 11 23.24 -4.84 11.06
CA PRO A 11 24.32 -4.03 11.66
C PRO A 11 23.82 -2.98 12.65
N ALA A 12 22.61 -2.42 12.41
CA ALA A 12 22.02 -1.43 13.31
C ALA A 12 21.69 -2.06 14.67
N LYS A 13 21.09 -3.26 14.65
CA LYS A 13 20.79 -4.04 15.84
C LYS A 13 22.08 -4.45 16.60
N ALA A 14 23.14 -4.83 15.87
CA ALA A 14 24.42 -5.14 16.46
C ALA A 14 24.97 -3.97 17.28
N LYS A 15 24.98 -2.76 16.71
CA LYS A 15 25.43 -1.55 17.41
C LYS A 15 24.62 -1.22 18.66
N THR A 16 23.32 -1.47 18.64
CA THR A 16 22.44 -1.21 19.79
C THR A 16 22.70 -2.21 20.92
N ILE A 17 22.81 -3.49 20.60
CA ILE A 17 23.00 -4.57 21.56
C ILE A 17 24.41 -4.55 22.18
N GLU A 18 25.43 -4.25 21.37
CA GLU A 18 26.82 -4.17 21.84
C GLU A 18 27.00 -3.17 23.00
N LYS A 19 26.25 -2.05 22.97
CA LYS A 19 26.24 -1.05 24.05
C LYS A 19 25.73 -1.60 25.39
N TYR A 20 24.88 -2.64 25.34
CA TYR A 20 24.27 -3.22 26.54
C TYR A 20 25.07 -4.35 27.17
N LEU A 21 25.81 -5.13 26.36
CA LEU A 21 26.43 -6.37 26.79
C LEU A 21 27.85 -6.25 27.38
N GLY A 22 28.55 -5.12 27.15
CA GLY A 22 29.87 -4.88 27.68
C GLY A 22 31.00 -5.68 27.02
N LYS A 23 32.22 -5.62 27.61
CA LYS A 23 33.49 -6.06 26.97
C LYS A 23 33.66 -7.57 26.78
N ASP A 24 32.86 -8.39 27.47
CA ASP A 24 32.93 -9.86 27.34
C ASP A 24 32.18 -10.40 26.10
N PHE A 25 31.46 -9.55 25.39
CA PHE A 25 30.69 -9.89 24.22
C PHE A 25 31.16 -9.15 22.96
N THR A 26 31.20 -9.88 21.87
CA THR A 26 31.35 -9.30 20.52
C THR A 26 30.05 -9.51 19.77
N VAL A 27 29.46 -8.46 19.18
CA VAL A 27 28.22 -8.53 18.47
C VAL A 27 28.47 -8.34 16.97
N LEU A 28 28.15 -9.34 16.16
CA LEU A 28 28.26 -9.32 14.70
C LEU A 28 26.92 -9.48 14.04
N SER A 29 26.85 -9.11 12.75
CA SER A 29 25.61 -9.21 11.97
C SER A 29 25.79 -10.15 10.77
N SER A 30 24.75 -10.98 10.51
CA SER A 30 24.65 -11.77 9.28
C SER A 30 24.23 -10.92 8.06
N VAL A 31 23.77 -9.69 8.29
CA VAL A 31 23.19 -8.80 7.26
C VAL A 31 22.03 -9.49 6.54
N GLY A 32 21.08 -10.04 7.30
CA GLY A 32 19.92 -10.80 6.82
C GLY A 32 20.24 -12.26 6.51
N HIS A 33 19.47 -12.87 5.61
CA HIS A 33 19.72 -14.24 5.17
C HIS A 33 21.08 -14.38 4.50
N ILE A 34 21.80 -15.45 4.84
CA ILE A 34 23.14 -15.76 4.29
C ILE A 34 23.11 -16.87 3.25
N ARG A 35 22.03 -17.65 3.20
CA ARG A 35 21.79 -18.74 2.24
C ARG A 35 20.46 -18.56 1.57
N SER A 36 20.38 -18.99 0.32
CA SER A 36 19.13 -19.09 -0.44
C SER A 36 19.06 -20.42 -1.19
N ILE A 37 17.85 -20.79 -1.63
CA ILE A 37 17.66 -21.95 -2.50
C ILE A 37 18.39 -21.67 -3.81
N VAL A 38 19.22 -22.62 -4.25
CA VAL A 38 19.99 -22.51 -5.51
C VAL A 38 19.06 -22.27 -6.71
N LYS A 39 19.57 -21.60 -7.72
CA LYS A 39 18.83 -21.42 -8.97
C LYS A 39 18.92 -22.67 -9.86
N LYS A 40 20.08 -23.30 -9.88
CA LYS A 40 20.38 -24.56 -10.54
C LYS A 40 21.43 -25.29 -9.72
N THR A 41 21.30 -26.60 -9.60
CA THR A 41 22.34 -27.46 -9.02
C THR A 41 23.43 -27.73 -10.04
N LYS A 42 24.60 -28.14 -9.61
CA LYS A 42 25.74 -28.44 -10.49
C LYS A 42 25.59 -29.79 -11.18
N ASP A 43 24.89 -30.70 -10.55
CA ASP A 43 24.66 -32.09 -11.00
C ASP A 43 23.36 -32.29 -11.79
N GLY A 44 22.61 -31.20 -12.02
CA GLY A 44 21.35 -31.24 -12.76
C GLY A 44 20.14 -31.66 -11.93
N THR A 45 20.29 -31.97 -10.65
CA THR A 45 19.15 -32.25 -9.76
C THR A 45 18.27 -30.99 -9.59
N PRO A 46 16.96 -31.12 -9.37
CA PRO A 46 16.11 -29.96 -9.11
C PRO A 46 16.54 -29.20 -7.85
N PRO A 47 16.46 -27.86 -7.81
CA PRO A 47 16.71 -27.08 -6.59
C PRO A 47 15.89 -27.50 -5.38
N ILE A 48 14.68 -28.02 -5.65
CA ILE A 48 13.79 -28.68 -4.70
C ILE A 48 13.44 -30.03 -5.33
N ASP A 49 13.90 -31.10 -4.73
CA ASP A 49 13.64 -32.48 -5.20
C ASP A 49 12.34 -33.00 -4.60
N VAL A 50 11.25 -32.86 -5.36
CA VAL A 50 9.89 -33.24 -4.96
C VAL A 50 9.76 -34.77 -4.76
N ASN A 51 10.54 -35.58 -5.50
CA ASN A 51 10.52 -37.03 -5.42
C ASN A 51 11.30 -37.57 -4.22
N ASN A 52 12.15 -36.72 -3.62
CA ASN A 52 12.97 -37.06 -2.45
C ASN A 52 12.56 -36.15 -1.27
N ASP A 53 11.31 -36.27 -0.82
CA ASP A 53 10.76 -35.53 0.35
C ASP A 53 11.02 -34.03 0.37
N PHE A 54 10.95 -33.40 -0.79
CA PHE A 54 11.19 -31.97 -0.97
C PHE A 54 12.58 -31.54 -0.47
N LYS A 55 13.57 -32.42 -0.65
CA LYS A 55 14.97 -32.07 -0.33
C LYS A 55 15.38 -30.81 -1.06
N THR A 56 15.83 -29.83 -0.30
CA THR A 56 16.10 -28.49 -0.79
C THR A 56 17.59 -28.19 -0.77
N HIS A 57 18.11 -27.71 -1.88
CA HIS A 57 19.52 -27.37 -2.05
C HIS A 57 19.74 -25.86 -1.75
N TYR A 58 20.51 -25.57 -0.70
CA TYR A 58 20.86 -24.22 -0.30
C TYR A 58 22.32 -23.90 -0.60
N GLU A 59 22.59 -22.67 -1.03
CA GLU A 59 23.94 -22.15 -1.18
C GLU A 59 24.10 -20.80 -0.47
N VAL A 60 25.35 -20.48 -0.10
CA VAL A 60 25.68 -19.16 0.43
C VAL A 60 25.59 -18.13 -0.69
N ASP A 61 24.81 -17.07 -0.46
CA ASP A 61 24.67 -16.00 -1.44
C ASP A 61 26.04 -15.38 -1.77
N PRO A 62 26.39 -15.20 -3.04
CA PRO A 62 27.70 -14.67 -3.45
C PRO A 62 28.05 -13.34 -2.78
N GLU A 63 27.06 -12.47 -2.57
CA GLU A 63 27.24 -11.18 -1.90
C GLU A 63 27.52 -11.31 -0.38
N LYS A 64 27.21 -12.46 0.22
CA LYS A 64 27.37 -12.75 1.66
C LYS A 64 28.67 -13.48 2.00
N LYS A 65 29.45 -13.90 1.00
CA LYS A 65 30.69 -14.67 1.24
C LYS A 65 31.68 -13.99 2.20
N LYS A 66 31.83 -12.66 2.12
CA LYS A 66 32.69 -11.89 3.01
C LYS A 66 32.18 -11.91 4.46
N VAL A 67 30.87 -11.65 4.63
CA VAL A 67 30.23 -11.69 5.96
C VAL A 67 30.34 -13.09 6.56
N VAL A 68 30.10 -14.13 5.78
CA VAL A 68 30.23 -15.51 6.23
C VAL A 68 31.67 -15.85 6.65
N ALA A 69 32.66 -15.38 5.91
CA ALA A 69 34.08 -15.58 6.26
C ALA A 69 34.43 -14.91 7.61
N GLU A 70 33.94 -13.68 7.83
CA GLU A 70 34.11 -12.96 9.08
C GLU A 70 33.45 -13.67 10.26
N LEU A 71 32.18 -14.11 10.08
CA LEU A 71 31.47 -14.88 11.09
C LEU A 71 32.16 -16.20 11.43
N LYS A 72 32.66 -16.92 10.42
CA LYS A 72 33.45 -18.16 10.65
C LYS A 72 34.71 -17.91 11.45
N LYS A 73 35.42 -16.81 11.18
CA LYS A 73 36.63 -16.43 11.93
C LYS A 73 36.30 -16.14 13.39
N ALA A 74 35.22 -15.32 13.63
CA ALA A 74 34.79 -14.98 14.97
C ALA A 74 34.27 -16.20 15.75
N ALA A 75 33.48 -17.07 15.10
CA ALA A 75 32.95 -18.27 15.72
C ALA A 75 34.03 -19.25 16.21
N LYS A 76 35.12 -19.39 15.44
CA LYS A 76 36.26 -20.24 15.85
C LYS A 76 36.97 -19.76 17.10
N SER A 77 36.97 -18.47 17.40
CA SER A 77 37.64 -17.86 18.54
C SER A 77 36.71 -17.66 19.75
N ALA A 78 35.42 -17.83 19.60
CA ALA A 78 34.44 -17.64 20.66
C ALA A 78 34.29 -18.90 21.52
N LYS A 79 34.15 -18.72 22.82
CA LYS A 79 33.83 -19.82 23.77
C LYS A 79 32.35 -20.19 23.71
N THR A 80 31.50 -19.19 23.59
CA THR A 80 30.04 -19.37 23.51
C THR A 80 29.47 -18.54 22.35
N ILE A 81 28.53 -19.11 21.59
CA ILE A 81 27.86 -18.44 20.49
C ILE A 81 26.39 -18.33 20.83
N TYR A 82 25.85 -17.12 20.70
CA TYR A 82 24.43 -16.82 20.85
C TYR A 82 23.86 -16.33 19.49
N LEU A 83 22.77 -16.94 19.05
CA LEU A 83 22.03 -16.51 17.86
C LEU A 83 20.85 -15.64 18.31
N ALA A 84 20.88 -14.37 17.94
CA ALA A 84 20.00 -13.31 18.44
C ALA A 84 19.19 -12.62 17.31
N THR A 85 18.71 -13.42 16.36
CA THR A 85 17.84 -12.97 15.26
C THR A 85 16.43 -12.68 15.77
N ASP A 86 15.57 -12.07 14.94
CA ASP A 86 14.22 -11.67 15.32
C ASP A 86 13.37 -12.84 15.88
N PRO A 87 12.37 -12.57 16.73
CA PRO A 87 11.56 -13.60 17.39
C PRO A 87 10.42 -14.12 16.49
N ASP A 88 10.68 -14.29 15.20
CA ASP A 88 9.72 -14.86 14.25
C ASP A 88 10.32 -16.05 13.49
N ARG A 89 9.49 -16.74 12.68
CA ARG A 89 9.94 -17.91 11.91
C ARG A 89 11.05 -17.59 10.91
N GLU A 90 11.14 -16.34 10.41
CA GLU A 90 12.23 -15.91 9.52
C GLU A 90 13.55 -15.79 10.30
N GLY A 91 13.50 -15.21 11.51
CA GLY A 91 14.66 -15.14 12.40
C GLY A 91 15.14 -16.54 12.82
N GLU A 92 14.22 -17.47 13.07
CA GLU A 92 14.54 -18.86 13.41
C GLU A 92 15.25 -19.57 12.25
N ALA A 93 14.75 -19.37 11.02
CA ALA A 93 15.41 -19.89 9.82
C ALA A 93 16.78 -19.28 9.57
N ILE A 94 16.98 -17.98 9.83
CA ILE A 94 18.30 -17.35 9.75
C ILE A 94 19.26 -18.00 10.75
N SER A 95 18.82 -18.22 11.99
CA SER A 95 19.61 -18.91 13.03
C SER A 95 20.00 -20.33 12.59
N TRP A 96 19.06 -21.09 12.04
CA TRP A 96 19.34 -22.42 11.48
C TRP A 96 20.36 -22.35 10.33
N HIS A 97 20.20 -21.43 9.39
CA HIS A 97 21.17 -21.23 8.31
C HIS A 97 22.58 -20.85 8.82
N LEU A 98 22.66 -20.10 9.93
CA LEU A 98 23.93 -19.79 10.59
C LEU A 98 24.57 -21.06 11.18
N CYS A 99 23.79 -21.92 11.83
CA CYS A 99 24.31 -23.21 12.33
C CYS A 99 24.90 -24.05 11.21
N GLU A 100 24.18 -24.21 10.09
CA GLU A 100 24.65 -24.95 8.94
C GLU A 100 25.98 -24.43 8.38
N VAL A 101 26.09 -23.11 8.22
CA VAL A 101 27.29 -22.47 7.63
C VAL A 101 28.48 -22.48 8.59
N LEU A 102 28.23 -22.30 9.89
CA LEU A 102 29.24 -22.26 10.93
C LEU A 102 29.58 -23.67 11.48
N LYS A 103 28.86 -24.71 11.01
CA LYS A 103 28.96 -26.12 11.45
C LYS A 103 28.68 -26.26 12.95
N LEU A 104 27.66 -25.61 13.44
CA LEU A 104 27.16 -25.70 14.81
C LEU A 104 26.00 -26.71 14.88
N ASN A 105 25.86 -27.35 16.04
CA ASN A 105 24.71 -28.23 16.30
C ASN A 105 23.51 -27.38 16.73
N PRO A 106 22.39 -27.35 15.96
CA PRO A 106 21.19 -26.56 16.32
C PRO A 106 20.61 -26.92 17.69
N ALA A 107 20.71 -28.18 18.11
CA ALA A 107 20.22 -28.66 19.41
C ALA A 107 21.05 -28.21 20.62
N GLU A 108 22.26 -27.71 20.39
CA GLU A 108 23.19 -27.28 21.47
C GLU A 108 23.49 -25.77 21.39
N THR A 109 23.22 -25.15 20.24
CA THR A 109 23.52 -23.73 20.01
C THR A 109 22.52 -22.86 20.75
N LYS A 110 23.06 -21.89 21.51
CA LYS A 110 22.22 -20.96 22.27
C LYS A 110 21.50 -19.99 21.37
N ARG A 111 20.18 -20.00 21.44
CA ARG A 111 19.25 -19.08 20.81
C ARG A 111 18.71 -18.13 21.86
N ILE A 112 18.69 -16.82 21.59
CA ILE A 112 18.07 -15.82 22.44
C ILE A 112 17.02 -15.03 21.63
N THR A 113 15.87 -14.82 22.23
CA THR A 113 14.76 -14.06 21.64
C THR A 113 14.32 -12.97 22.60
N TYR A 114 13.96 -11.82 22.06
CA TYR A 114 13.44 -10.68 22.80
C TYR A 114 12.46 -9.90 21.92
N HIS A 115 11.43 -9.34 22.54
CA HIS A 115 10.39 -8.58 21.84
C HIS A 115 10.71 -7.07 21.78
N GLU A 116 11.73 -6.62 22.52
CA GLU A 116 12.25 -5.26 22.49
C GLU A 116 13.77 -5.26 22.67
N ILE A 117 14.44 -4.24 22.12
CA ILE A 117 15.87 -4.07 22.28
C ILE A 117 16.13 -3.06 23.41
N SER A 118 15.91 -3.51 24.64
CA SER A 118 16.30 -2.80 25.86
C SER A 118 17.43 -3.56 26.59
N LYS A 119 18.18 -2.87 27.44
CA LYS A 119 19.25 -3.50 28.21
C LYS A 119 18.71 -4.67 29.03
N GLN A 120 17.62 -4.45 29.76
CA GLN A 120 16.99 -5.47 30.59
C GLN A 120 16.54 -6.69 29.78
N ALA A 121 15.84 -6.48 28.66
CA ALA A 121 15.34 -7.58 27.83
C ALA A 121 16.45 -8.40 27.21
N VAL A 122 17.55 -7.76 26.78
CA VAL A 122 18.71 -8.46 26.20
C VAL A 122 19.46 -9.25 27.27
N GLU A 123 19.70 -8.69 28.47
CA GLU A 123 20.35 -9.39 29.58
C GLU A 123 19.50 -10.57 30.07
N GLU A 124 18.19 -10.43 30.14
CA GLU A 124 17.26 -11.48 30.51
C GLU A 124 17.22 -12.60 29.45
N ALA A 125 17.21 -12.26 28.17
CA ALA A 125 17.28 -13.23 27.09
C ALA A 125 18.55 -14.08 27.11
N ILE A 126 19.70 -13.49 27.49
CA ILE A 126 20.96 -14.24 27.66
C ILE A 126 20.87 -15.25 28.82
N LYS A 127 20.23 -14.87 29.93
CA LYS A 127 20.03 -15.78 31.07
C LYS A 127 19.07 -16.92 30.72
N ASN A 128 18.07 -16.65 29.90
CA ASN A 128 17.02 -17.58 29.50
C ASN A 128 17.22 -18.12 28.06
N ALA A 129 18.49 -18.31 27.66
CA ALA A 129 18.80 -18.83 26.34
C ALA A 129 18.21 -20.23 26.15
N HIS A 130 17.58 -20.46 25.00
CA HIS A 130 17.02 -21.73 24.59
C HIS A 130 17.76 -22.31 23.38
N HIS A 131 17.22 -23.35 22.73
CA HIS A 131 17.75 -23.90 21.49
C HIS A 131 16.89 -23.47 20.31
N ILE A 132 17.35 -23.73 19.09
CA ILE A 132 16.61 -23.44 17.87
C ILE A 132 15.34 -24.29 17.82
N ASP A 133 14.21 -23.65 17.59
CA ASP A 133 12.93 -24.31 17.37
C ASP A 133 12.85 -24.84 15.92
N MET A 134 13.09 -26.15 15.77
CA MET A 134 13.09 -26.79 14.46
C MET A 134 11.68 -26.81 13.81
N ASN A 135 10.61 -26.68 14.58
CA ASN A 135 9.26 -26.65 14.01
C ASN A 135 8.99 -25.29 13.36
N LEU A 136 9.45 -24.19 13.97
CA LEU A 136 9.44 -22.86 13.32
C LEU A 136 10.30 -22.86 12.05
N VAL A 137 11.47 -23.50 12.07
CA VAL A 137 12.33 -23.66 10.87
C VAL A 137 11.60 -24.45 9.78
N LYS A 138 10.96 -25.58 10.12
CA LYS A 138 10.18 -26.39 9.16
C LYS A 138 9.01 -25.59 8.56
N ALA A 139 8.32 -24.79 9.38
CA ALA A 139 7.22 -23.94 8.91
C ALA A 139 7.70 -22.89 7.91
N GLN A 140 8.84 -22.22 8.20
CA GLN A 140 9.44 -21.26 7.26
C GLN A 140 9.91 -21.95 5.98
N GLN A 141 10.53 -23.13 6.09
CA GLN A 141 10.94 -23.94 4.93
C GLN A 141 9.74 -24.35 4.08
N ALA A 142 8.65 -24.83 4.71
CA ALA A 142 7.43 -25.21 4.01
C ALA A 142 6.91 -24.05 3.15
N ARG A 143 6.83 -22.86 3.74
CA ARG A 143 6.42 -21.65 3.04
C ARG A 143 7.37 -21.30 1.90
N GLN A 144 8.68 -21.30 2.15
CA GLN A 144 9.68 -20.96 1.13
C GLN A 144 9.65 -21.93 -0.05
N ILE A 145 9.54 -23.25 0.24
CA ILE A 145 9.44 -24.31 -0.76
C ILE A 145 8.18 -24.15 -1.59
N LEU A 146 7.02 -24.00 -0.93
CA LEU A 146 5.74 -23.88 -1.60
C LEU A 146 5.68 -22.63 -2.50
N ASP A 147 6.03 -21.46 -1.96
CA ASP A 147 6.03 -20.21 -2.73
C ASP A 147 7.04 -20.27 -3.90
N ARG A 148 8.13 -21.04 -3.74
CA ARG A 148 9.12 -21.25 -4.79
C ARG A 148 8.60 -22.18 -5.88
N LEU A 149 7.96 -23.31 -5.55
CA LEU A 149 7.36 -24.23 -6.51
C LEU A 149 6.26 -23.55 -7.31
N VAL A 150 5.31 -22.90 -6.62
CA VAL A 150 4.25 -22.12 -7.30
C VAL A 150 4.85 -21.06 -8.23
N GLY A 151 5.80 -20.27 -7.74
CA GLY A 151 6.43 -19.23 -8.57
C GLY A 151 7.17 -19.77 -9.79
N PHE A 152 7.85 -20.91 -9.68
CA PHE A 152 8.63 -21.48 -10.77
C PHE A 152 7.78 -22.20 -11.81
N GLU A 153 6.70 -22.85 -11.42
CA GLU A 153 5.86 -23.60 -12.34
C GLU A 153 4.76 -22.74 -12.95
N LEU A 154 4.11 -21.89 -12.16
CA LEU A 154 3.00 -21.06 -12.65
C LEU A 154 3.46 -19.83 -13.42
N SER A 155 4.59 -19.19 -13.04
CA SER A 155 5.04 -18.00 -13.77
C SER A 155 5.41 -18.26 -15.23
N PRO A 156 6.06 -19.37 -15.61
CA PRO A 156 6.26 -19.72 -17.03
C PRO A 156 4.96 -19.86 -17.80
N VAL A 157 3.92 -20.48 -17.22
CA VAL A 157 2.59 -20.57 -17.84
C VAL A 157 2.03 -19.17 -18.10
N VAL A 158 2.09 -18.28 -17.11
CA VAL A 158 1.66 -16.89 -17.25
C VAL A 158 2.42 -16.16 -18.34
N TRP A 159 3.75 -16.34 -18.46
CA TRP A 159 4.53 -15.68 -19.52
C TRP A 159 4.18 -16.18 -20.92
N GLN A 160 3.90 -17.46 -21.03
CA GLN A 160 3.60 -18.11 -22.31
C GLN A 160 2.17 -17.84 -22.76
N LYS A 161 1.22 -17.89 -21.83
CA LYS A 161 -0.21 -17.87 -22.16
C LYS A 161 -0.83 -16.47 -22.04
N VAL A 162 -0.44 -15.67 -21.04
CA VAL A 162 -1.06 -14.36 -20.75
C VAL A 162 -0.25 -13.22 -21.38
N PRO A 163 -0.80 -12.45 -22.32
CA PRO A 163 -0.15 -11.27 -22.86
C PRO A 163 0.22 -10.26 -21.76
N GLY A 164 1.52 -9.89 -21.68
CA GLY A 164 2.01 -8.97 -20.64
C GLY A 164 2.14 -9.57 -19.24
N GLY A 165 1.81 -10.84 -19.05
CA GLY A 165 1.97 -11.55 -17.79
C GLY A 165 3.44 -11.61 -17.35
N LYS A 166 3.71 -11.42 -16.05
CA LYS A 166 5.07 -11.38 -15.49
C LYS A 166 5.31 -12.51 -14.49
N SER A 167 4.41 -12.71 -13.55
CA SER A 167 4.49 -13.78 -12.56
C SER A 167 3.17 -13.96 -11.86
N ALA A 168 2.93 -15.16 -11.36
CA ALA A 168 1.86 -15.47 -10.43
C ALA A 168 2.44 -16.01 -9.12
N GLY A 169 1.65 -16.01 -8.07
CA GLY A 169 2.04 -16.53 -6.78
C GLY A 169 0.86 -16.60 -5.83
N ARG A 170 0.92 -17.54 -4.91
CA ARG A 170 -0.15 -17.94 -4.00
C ARG A 170 -0.81 -16.79 -3.25
N VAL A 171 -0.05 -15.80 -2.79
CA VAL A 171 -0.58 -14.69 -1.97
C VAL A 171 -0.83 -13.43 -2.80
N GLN A 172 -0.01 -13.18 -3.83
CA GLN A 172 -0.17 -11.99 -4.67
C GLN A 172 -1.38 -12.10 -5.62
N SER A 173 -1.69 -13.30 -6.12
CA SER A 173 -2.77 -13.48 -7.11
C SER A 173 -4.16 -13.28 -6.51
N PRO A 174 -4.50 -13.78 -5.31
CA PRO A 174 -5.74 -13.42 -4.62
C PRO A 174 -5.86 -11.93 -4.32
N ALA A 175 -4.76 -11.23 -3.99
CA ALA A 175 -4.80 -9.79 -3.77
C ALA A 175 -5.13 -9.00 -5.05
N VAL A 176 -4.65 -9.45 -6.23
CA VAL A 176 -5.05 -8.86 -7.52
C VAL A 176 -6.52 -9.15 -7.80
N ARG A 177 -6.99 -10.37 -7.58
CA ARG A 177 -8.40 -10.78 -7.75
C ARG A 177 -9.34 -9.91 -6.91
N LEU A 178 -9.03 -9.66 -5.63
CA LEU A 178 -9.81 -8.77 -4.74
C LEU A 178 -10.01 -7.37 -5.33
N LEU A 179 -8.97 -6.83 -5.94
CA LEU A 179 -9.02 -5.49 -6.54
C LEU A 179 -9.83 -5.50 -7.85
N VAL A 180 -9.74 -6.56 -8.64
CA VAL A 180 -10.52 -6.72 -9.88
C VAL A 180 -12.00 -6.90 -9.56
N GLU A 181 -12.33 -7.75 -8.60
CA GLU A 181 -13.71 -7.94 -8.13
C GLU A 181 -14.31 -6.62 -7.64
N ARG A 182 -13.54 -5.81 -6.87
CA ARG A 182 -13.98 -4.50 -6.41
C ARG A 182 -14.25 -3.52 -7.55
N GLU A 183 -13.45 -3.49 -8.59
CA GLU A 183 -13.72 -2.64 -9.76
C GLU A 183 -14.96 -3.10 -10.53
N ARG A 184 -15.23 -4.42 -10.57
CA ARG A 184 -16.46 -4.96 -11.15
C ARG A 184 -17.69 -4.59 -10.32
N GLU A 185 -17.61 -4.77 -8.99
CA GLU A 185 -18.68 -4.30 -8.09
C GLU A 185 -18.99 -2.81 -8.28
N ILE A 186 -17.97 -1.98 -8.50
CA ILE A 186 -18.16 -0.54 -8.76
C ILE A 186 -18.76 -0.29 -10.14
N ALA A 187 -18.32 -1.04 -11.16
CA ALA A 187 -18.82 -0.88 -12.54
C ALA A 187 -20.29 -1.32 -12.68
N ASP A 188 -20.66 -2.40 -11.99
CA ASP A 188 -22.00 -2.97 -12.01
C ASP A 188 -22.97 -2.24 -11.06
N PHE A 189 -22.43 -1.30 -10.24
CA PHE A 189 -23.23 -0.59 -9.26
C PHE A 189 -24.22 0.37 -9.92
N ASN A 190 -25.49 0.07 -9.74
CA ASN A 190 -26.60 0.90 -10.22
C ASN A 190 -27.28 1.63 -9.05
N GLY A 191 -26.64 2.70 -8.59
CA GLY A 191 -27.13 3.50 -7.46
C GLY A 191 -28.32 4.38 -7.85
N LYS A 192 -29.26 4.50 -6.90
CA LYS A 192 -30.40 5.40 -7.01
C LYS A 192 -30.06 6.77 -6.40
N SER A 193 -30.81 7.78 -6.79
CA SER A 193 -30.76 9.08 -6.12
C SER A 193 -32.02 9.28 -5.27
N LYS A 194 -31.85 9.99 -4.17
CA LYS A 194 -32.96 10.42 -3.29
C LYS A 194 -32.69 11.83 -2.79
N PHE A 195 -33.74 12.55 -2.48
CA PHE A 195 -33.65 13.88 -1.92
C PHE A 195 -33.57 13.81 -0.39
N LYS A 196 -32.49 14.37 0.16
CA LYS A 196 -32.27 14.59 1.58
C LYS A 196 -32.74 16.00 1.93
N VAL A 197 -33.62 16.12 2.93
CA VAL A 197 -34.07 17.42 3.41
C VAL A 197 -33.34 17.80 4.70
N THR A 198 -32.77 19.01 4.74
CA THR A 198 -32.19 19.66 5.90
C THR A 198 -32.85 21.01 6.09
N ALA A 199 -32.99 21.43 7.33
CA ALA A 199 -33.54 22.73 7.68
C ALA A 199 -32.65 23.47 8.68
N ILE A 200 -32.68 24.78 8.58
CA ILE A 200 -32.08 25.71 9.54
C ILE A 200 -33.24 26.42 10.21
N PHE A 201 -33.26 26.35 11.53
CA PHE A 201 -34.22 27.03 12.36
C PHE A 201 -33.50 28.04 13.25
N THR A 202 -34.17 29.13 13.56
CA THR A 202 -33.73 30.08 14.58
C THR A 202 -34.61 30.03 15.83
N HIS A 203 -33.95 30.03 16.98
CA HIS A 203 -34.58 30.20 18.30
C HIS A 203 -33.72 31.09 19.19
N ASN A 204 -34.26 32.22 19.65
CA ASN A 204 -33.54 33.20 20.49
C ASN A 204 -32.15 33.57 19.89
N GLU A 205 -32.14 33.97 18.61
CA GLU A 205 -30.94 34.34 17.85
C GLU A 205 -29.92 33.20 17.63
N ASN A 206 -30.22 31.97 18.01
CA ASN A 206 -29.36 30.82 17.82
C ASN A 206 -29.86 29.96 16.66
N GLU A 207 -28.94 29.55 15.81
CA GLU A 207 -29.17 28.68 14.66
C GLU A 207 -29.22 27.21 15.09
N ILE A 208 -30.23 26.46 14.62
CA ILE A 208 -30.42 25.04 14.87
C ILE A 208 -30.51 24.31 13.53
N LYS A 209 -29.52 23.46 13.24
CA LYS A 209 -29.54 22.62 12.04
C LYS A 209 -30.25 21.31 12.34
N ALA A 210 -31.23 20.98 11.50
CA ALA A 210 -31.98 19.74 11.62
C ALA A 210 -32.10 19.00 10.30
N GLU A 211 -32.30 17.72 10.35
CA GLU A 211 -32.48 16.85 9.20
C GLU A 211 -33.81 16.11 9.28
N LEU A 212 -34.48 15.98 8.14
CA LEU A 212 -35.66 15.13 8.02
C LEU A 212 -35.18 13.68 7.89
N PRO A 213 -35.59 12.73 8.77
CA PRO A 213 -35.21 11.32 8.66
C PRO A 213 -35.66 10.68 7.34
N ASN A 214 -36.78 11.13 6.82
CA ASN A 214 -37.35 10.66 5.56
C ASN A 214 -36.54 11.14 4.35
N ARG A 215 -36.55 10.33 3.30
CA ARG A 215 -35.97 10.67 2.00
C ARG A 215 -37.07 10.61 0.95
N PHE A 216 -37.01 11.49 -0.05
CA PHE A 216 -37.95 11.49 -1.18
C PHE A 216 -37.27 10.89 -2.41
N ASP A 217 -38.03 10.10 -3.16
CA ASP A 217 -37.50 9.40 -4.33
C ASP A 217 -37.44 10.32 -5.57
N THR A 218 -38.32 11.32 -5.66
CA THR A 218 -38.39 12.23 -6.80
C THR A 218 -38.24 13.70 -6.39
N GLU A 219 -37.92 14.54 -7.39
CA GLU A 219 -37.85 16.00 -7.21
C GLU A 219 -39.24 16.58 -6.87
N GLU A 220 -40.27 16.07 -7.51
CA GLU A 220 -41.67 16.53 -7.31
C GLU A 220 -42.17 16.25 -5.90
N GLU A 221 -41.81 15.08 -5.32
CA GLU A 221 -42.14 14.75 -3.94
C GLU A 221 -41.43 15.69 -2.96
N ALA A 222 -40.13 15.92 -3.19
CA ALA A 222 -39.34 16.82 -2.37
C ALA A 222 -39.85 18.27 -2.46
N ASN A 223 -40.22 18.74 -3.67
CA ASN A 223 -40.79 20.07 -3.88
C ASN A 223 -42.13 20.23 -3.15
N ARG A 224 -43.06 19.28 -3.31
CA ARG A 224 -44.36 19.28 -2.60
C ARG A 224 -44.19 19.26 -1.07
N PHE A 225 -43.17 18.60 -0.58
CA PHE A 225 -42.86 18.64 0.84
C PHE A 225 -42.40 20.04 1.26
N LEU A 226 -41.48 20.67 0.53
CA LEU A 226 -41.01 22.03 0.81
C LEU A 226 -42.18 23.04 0.73
N GLU A 227 -43.07 22.93 -0.26
CA GLU A 227 -44.28 23.77 -0.36
C GLU A 227 -45.15 23.66 0.89
N SER A 228 -45.25 22.46 1.45
CA SER A 228 -46.03 22.23 2.66
C SER A 228 -45.46 22.84 3.96
N LEU A 229 -44.19 23.26 3.92
CA LEU A 229 -43.54 23.97 5.03
C LEU A 229 -43.89 25.45 5.08
N ILE A 230 -44.38 26.02 3.95
CA ILE A 230 -44.76 27.43 3.87
C ILE A 230 -45.95 27.67 4.81
N GLY A 231 -45.77 28.62 5.76
CA GLY A 231 -46.78 28.94 6.77
C GLY A 231 -46.98 27.87 7.85
N ALA A 232 -46.19 26.78 7.85
CA ALA A 232 -46.24 25.78 8.91
C ALA A 232 -45.58 26.34 10.19
N LYS A 233 -46.10 25.87 11.35
CA LYS A 233 -45.46 26.09 12.64
C LYS A 233 -44.56 24.93 13.01
N PHE A 234 -43.43 25.26 13.60
CA PHE A 234 -42.41 24.28 14.02
C PHE A 234 -42.29 24.32 15.53
N THR A 235 -42.57 23.22 16.21
CA THR A 235 -42.57 23.14 17.66
C THR A 235 -41.67 22.00 18.13
N VAL A 236 -40.85 22.24 19.11
CA VAL A 236 -40.07 21.20 19.78
C VAL A 236 -41.01 20.26 20.53
N SER A 237 -41.20 19.06 20.02
CA SER A 237 -42.11 18.07 20.62
C SER A 237 -41.42 17.19 21.66
N ASP A 238 -40.15 16.88 21.48
CA ASP A 238 -39.38 16.01 22.39
C ASP A 238 -37.89 16.38 22.38
N ILE A 239 -37.24 16.23 23.53
CA ILE A 239 -35.81 16.37 23.70
C ILE A 239 -35.30 15.14 24.44
N LYS A 240 -34.60 14.29 23.70
CA LYS A 240 -34.04 13.07 24.25
C LYS A 240 -32.52 13.19 24.42
N THR A 241 -32.10 13.17 25.68
CA THR A 241 -30.67 13.15 26.02
C THR A 241 -30.26 11.75 26.44
N THR A 242 -29.18 11.25 25.86
CA THR A 242 -28.66 9.92 26.15
C THR A 242 -27.16 9.97 26.42
N PRO A 243 -26.69 9.31 27.51
CA PRO A 243 -25.25 9.20 27.75
C PRO A 243 -24.60 8.32 26.71
N GLY A 244 -23.43 8.72 26.23
CA GLY A 244 -22.61 7.99 25.30
C GLY A 244 -21.21 7.78 25.84
N LYS A 245 -20.54 6.71 25.39
CA LYS A 245 -19.13 6.47 25.70
C LYS A 245 -18.38 6.14 24.42
N ARG A 246 -17.19 6.76 24.22
CA ARG A 246 -16.24 6.34 23.20
C ARG A 246 -15.09 5.64 23.89
N ASN A 247 -14.82 4.39 23.51
CA ASN A 247 -13.70 3.62 24.05
C ASN A 247 -12.45 3.80 23.19
N PRO A 248 -11.26 3.83 23.79
CA PRO A 248 -10.02 3.81 23.02
C PRO A 248 -9.85 2.45 22.33
N ALA A 249 -9.19 2.49 21.18
CA ALA A 249 -8.82 1.28 20.47
C ALA A 249 -7.62 0.58 21.13
N ALA A 250 -7.47 -0.72 20.86
CA ALA A 250 -6.35 -1.53 21.35
C ALA A 250 -4.99 -1.00 20.86
N PRO A 251 -3.88 -1.36 21.50
CA PRO A 251 -2.53 -1.13 20.99
C PRO A 251 -2.37 -1.70 19.57
N PHE A 252 -1.37 -1.23 18.84
CA PHE A 252 -1.19 -1.61 17.44
C PHE A 252 -0.71 -3.04 17.25
N THR A 253 -1.35 -3.73 16.32
CA THR A 253 -0.79 -4.86 15.56
C THR A 253 -0.09 -4.34 14.31
N THR A 254 0.63 -5.19 13.57
CA THR A 254 1.21 -4.85 12.27
C THR A 254 0.15 -4.32 11.29
N SER A 255 -1.00 -4.97 11.24
CA SER A 255 -2.10 -4.61 10.35
C SER A 255 -2.69 -3.26 10.71
N THR A 256 -3.07 -3.06 11.97
CA THR A 256 -3.69 -1.81 12.42
C THR A 256 -2.73 -0.62 12.36
N LEU A 257 -1.42 -0.85 12.56
CA LEU A 257 -0.40 0.19 12.36
C LEU A 257 -0.34 0.64 10.88
N GLN A 258 -0.32 -0.31 9.93
CA GLN A 258 -0.31 0.02 8.50
C GLN A 258 -1.58 0.74 8.07
N GLN A 259 -2.75 0.31 8.57
CA GLN A 259 -4.03 0.97 8.30
C GLN A 259 -4.03 2.42 8.76
N GLU A 260 -3.63 2.66 9.99
CA GLU A 260 -3.73 3.99 10.58
C GLU A 260 -2.61 4.93 10.12
N ALA A 261 -1.39 4.41 9.88
CA ALA A 261 -0.32 5.17 9.23
C ALA A 261 -0.70 5.59 7.81
N ASN A 262 -1.42 4.72 7.07
CA ASN A 262 -1.94 5.09 5.75
C ASN A 262 -3.03 6.16 5.84
N ALA A 263 -3.97 6.03 6.78
CA ALA A 263 -5.10 6.96 6.92
C ALA A 263 -4.69 8.34 7.47
N LYS A 264 -3.82 8.38 8.50
CA LYS A 264 -3.47 9.62 9.21
C LYS A 264 -2.20 10.29 8.70
N LEU A 265 -1.22 9.51 8.23
CA LEU A 265 0.09 10.02 7.80
C LEU A 265 0.29 9.94 6.28
N GLY A 266 -0.62 9.29 5.55
CA GLY A 266 -0.47 9.03 4.12
C GLY A 266 0.65 8.05 3.78
N PHE A 267 1.13 7.27 4.74
CA PHE A 267 2.24 6.35 4.54
C PHE A 267 1.79 5.08 3.81
N GLY A 268 2.56 4.64 2.82
CA GLY A 268 2.37 3.33 2.21
C GLY A 268 2.85 2.21 3.14
N SER A 269 2.29 1.00 2.97
CA SER A 269 2.57 -0.17 3.83
C SER A 269 4.06 -0.51 3.92
N LYS A 270 4.78 -0.50 2.78
CA LYS A 270 6.23 -0.75 2.73
C LYS A 270 7.02 0.32 3.49
N ALA A 271 6.66 1.58 3.33
CA ALA A 271 7.32 2.69 3.99
C ALA A 271 7.07 2.68 5.50
N THR A 272 5.84 2.35 5.93
CA THR A 272 5.48 2.16 7.35
C THR A 272 6.33 1.07 7.98
N MET A 273 6.44 -0.10 7.34
CA MET A 273 7.22 -1.20 7.88
C MET A 273 8.72 -0.92 7.89
N ALA A 274 9.24 -0.18 6.90
CA ALA A 274 10.65 0.24 6.89
C ALA A 274 10.97 1.21 8.02
N ALA A 275 10.08 2.16 8.34
CA ALA A 275 10.24 3.06 9.48
C ALA A 275 10.11 2.31 10.81
N ALA A 276 9.12 1.42 10.96
CA ALA A 276 8.96 0.59 12.14
C ALA A 276 10.19 -0.30 12.41
N GLN A 277 10.76 -0.90 11.35
CA GLN A 277 12.01 -1.69 11.45
C GLN A 277 13.19 -0.87 11.99
N LYS A 278 13.34 0.37 11.54
CA LYS A 278 14.40 1.26 12.04
C LYS A 278 14.19 1.62 13.51
N LEU A 279 12.94 1.94 13.89
CA LEU A 279 12.60 2.26 15.29
C LEU A 279 12.85 1.05 16.20
N TYR A 280 12.48 -0.16 15.78
CA TYR A 280 12.77 -1.38 16.51
C TYR A 280 14.27 -1.62 16.67
N GLN A 281 15.04 -1.55 15.59
CA GLN A 281 16.49 -1.74 15.61
C GLN A 281 17.23 -0.69 16.47
N ALA A 282 16.66 0.50 16.58
CA ALA A 282 17.15 1.55 17.48
C ALA A 282 16.69 1.37 18.94
N GLY A 283 15.93 0.33 19.25
CA GLY A 283 15.41 0.06 20.59
C GLY A 283 14.30 1.03 21.04
N LYS A 284 13.58 1.64 20.12
CA LYS A 284 12.54 2.65 20.42
C LYS A 284 11.13 2.08 20.52
N ILE A 285 10.86 0.98 19.84
CA ILE A 285 9.58 0.27 19.87
C ILE A 285 9.80 -1.24 20.05
N THR A 286 8.76 -1.95 20.44
CA THR A 286 8.70 -3.41 20.43
C THR A 286 8.73 -3.95 18.99
N TYR A 287 8.88 -5.25 18.84
CA TYR A 287 8.91 -5.91 17.54
C TYR A 287 7.65 -5.62 16.73
N MET A 288 7.84 -5.15 15.50
CA MET A 288 6.76 -4.59 14.68
C MET A 288 5.97 -5.62 13.86
N ARG A 289 6.40 -6.89 13.82
CA ARG A 289 5.66 -7.96 13.14
C ARG A 289 4.91 -8.79 14.19
N THR A 290 3.73 -8.34 14.54
CA THR A 290 2.88 -8.96 15.56
C THR A 290 1.41 -8.82 15.21
N ASP A 291 0.63 -9.81 15.54
CA ASP A 291 -0.83 -9.81 15.51
C ASP A 291 -1.42 -9.66 16.94
N SER A 292 -0.56 -9.60 17.94
CA SER A 292 -0.96 -9.42 19.35
C SER A 292 -1.32 -7.98 19.67
N VAL A 293 -2.34 -7.80 20.49
CA VAL A 293 -2.74 -6.54 21.12
C VAL A 293 -2.34 -6.47 22.61
N ASN A 294 -1.66 -7.49 23.11
CA ASN A 294 -1.29 -7.60 24.53
C ASN A 294 -0.13 -6.65 24.87
N LEU A 295 -0.18 -6.10 26.06
CA LEU A 295 0.92 -5.36 26.67
C LEU A 295 1.42 -6.14 27.89
N SER A 296 2.74 -6.13 28.12
CA SER A 296 3.31 -6.67 29.37
C SER A 296 2.81 -5.88 30.58
N ASP A 297 2.74 -6.53 31.74
CA ASP A 297 2.33 -5.88 32.98
C ASP A 297 3.24 -4.69 33.33
N GLN A 298 4.53 -4.78 32.99
CA GLN A 298 5.48 -3.67 33.16
C GLN A 298 5.14 -2.47 32.27
N ALA A 299 4.78 -2.72 30.98
CA ALA A 299 4.39 -1.67 30.05
C ALA A 299 3.07 -1.03 30.46
N ILE A 300 2.11 -1.82 30.94
CA ILE A 300 0.83 -1.33 31.49
C ILE A 300 1.09 -0.42 32.69
N ALA A 301 1.88 -0.86 33.65
CA ALA A 301 2.21 -0.08 34.84
C ALA A 301 2.93 1.23 34.52
N ALA A 302 3.93 1.17 33.64
CA ALA A 302 4.67 2.36 33.20
C ALA A 302 3.75 3.37 32.49
N THR A 303 2.87 2.87 31.61
CA THR A 303 1.92 3.72 30.87
C THR A 303 0.88 4.32 31.82
N ALA A 304 0.37 3.56 32.77
CA ALA A 304 -0.58 4.04 33.79
C ALA A 304 0.04 5.15 34.66
N ASN A 305 1.30 4.97 35.11
CA ASN A 305 2.03 5.98 35.88
C ASN A 305 2.23 7.26 35.05
N PHE A 306 2.64 7.12 33.78
CA PHE A 306 2.75 8.26 32.86
C PHE A 306 1.42 9.02 32.73
N ILE A 307 0.29 8.30 32.53
CA ILE A 307 -1.02 8.93 32.40
C ILE A 307 -1.40 9.68 33.68
N LYS A 308 -1.16 9.08 34.83
CA LYS A 308 -1.47 9.72 36.12
C LYS A 308 -0.65 10.98 36.38
N SER A 309 0.65 10.97 36.04
CA SER A 309 1.51 12.14 36.20
C SER A 309 1.20 13.28 35.24
N GLU A 310 0.91 12.97 33.97
CA GLU A 310 0.72 13.99 32.93
C GLU A 310 -0.70 14.52 32.84
N PHE A 311 -1.71 13.68 33.09
CA PHE A 311 -3.12 14.01 32.87
C PHE A 311 -3.98 13.94 34.14
N GLY A 312 -3.47 13.29 35.18
CA GLY A 312 -4.20 13.05 36.42
C GLY A 312 -4.86 11.68 36.48
N GLU A 313 -5.20 11.26 37.71
CA GLU A 313 -5.66 9.89 38.01
C GLU A 313 -6.95 9.49 37.29
N LYS A 314 -7.89 10.43 37.13
CA LYS A 314 -9.18 10.20 36.43
C LYS A 314 -9.01 9.79 34.97
N TYR A 315 -7.88 10.09 34.35
CA TYR A 315 -7.60 9.70 32.96
C TYR A 315 -7.05 8.29 32.83
N SER A 316 -6.57 7.67 33.91
CA SER A 316 -5.98 6.33 33.87
C SER A 316 -7.06 5.25 34.04
N LYS A 317 -7.11 4.33 33.07
CA LYS A 317 -7.96 3.13 33.17
C LYS A 317 -7.24 1.96 32.52
N ILE A 318 -6.65 1.12 33.33
CA ILE A 318 -5.94 -0.09 32.90
C ILE A 318 -6.88 -1.02 32.14
N ARG A 319 -6.44 -1.51 30.97
CA ARG A 319 -7.14 -2.49 30.13
C ARG A 319 -6.20 -3.57 29.65
N LYS A 320 -6.64 -4.81 29.77
CA LYS A 320 -6.04 -5.96 29.08
C LYS A 320 -6.93 -6.28 27.88
N PHE A 321 -6.36 -6.23 26.69
CA PHE A 321 -7.05 -6.54 25.45
C PHE A 321 -6.86 -8.02 25.13
N LYS A 322 -7.86 -8.66 24.56
CA LYS A 322 -7.78 -10.05 24.10
C LYS A 322 -7.56 -10.06 22.59
N THR A 323 -6.61 -10.85 22.13
CA THR A 323 -6.38 -11.10 20.72
C THR A 323 -7.53 -11.95 20.18
N LYS A 324 -8.05 -11.59 19.01
CA LYS A 324 -9.19 -12.29 18.39
C LYS A 324 -8.81 -13.62 17.76
N SER A 325 -7.54 -13.77 17.35
CA SER A 325 -7.04 -14.98 16.70
C SER A 325 -6.72 -16.05 17.74
N SER A 326 -7.32 -17.23 17.60
CA SER A 326 -6.98 -18.42 18.40
C SER A 326 -5.55 -18.92 18.15
N ASN A 327 -4.96 -18.54 17.02
CA ASN A 327 -3.61 -18.90 16.57
C ASN A 327 -2.60 -17.75 16.76
N ALA A 328 -2.99 -16.66 17.45
CA ALA A 328 -2.03 -15.63 17.82
C ALA A 328 -0.93 -16.28 18.67
N GLN A 329 0.31 -16.03 18.30
CA GLN A 329 1.44 -16.39 19.14
C GLN A 329 1.30 -15.55 20.44
N GLU A 330 0.69 -16.14 21.47
CA GLU A 330 0.37 -15.47 22.75
C GLU A 330 1.60 -14.85 23.42
N ALA A 331 2.80 -15.27 23.02
CA ALA A 331 4.07 -14.76 23.50
C ALA A 331 4.45 -13.38 22.97
N HIS A 332 3.76 -12.84 21.95
CA HIS A 332 4.11 -11.56 21.36
C HIS A 332 3.38 -10.39 22.03
N GLU A 333 4.10 -9.28 22.22
CA GLU A 333 3.50 -8.01 22.60
C GLU A 333 2.99 -7.23 21.38
N ALA A 334 2.07 -6.29 21.64
CA ALA A 334 1.68 -5.26 20.69
C ALA A 334 2.83 -4.31 20.36
N ILE A 335 2.70 -3.55 19.29
CA ILE A 335 3.65 -2.51 18.92
C ILE A 335 3.47 -1.31 19.85
N ARG A 336 4.49 -1.04 20.67
CA ARG A 336 4.51 0.03 21.67
C ARG A 336 5.90 0.67 21.78
N PRO A 337 6.05 1.87 22.35
CA PRO A 337 7.34 2.40 22.76
C PRO A 337 7.99 1.50 23.83
N THR A 338 9.29 1.35 23.78
CA THR A 338 10.07 0.68 24.86
C THR A 338 10.11 1.54 26.12
N ASN A 339 10.10 2.85 25.95
CA ASN A 339 10.00 3.82 27.03
C ASN A 339 8.90 4.85 26.73
N ILE A 340 7.81 4.80 27.48
CA ILE A 340 6.64 5.69 27.26
C ILE A 340 6.96 7.17 27.54
N ASN A 341 7.95 7.45 28.41
CA ASN A 341 8.35 8.81 28.75
C ASN A 341 9.20 9.47 27.65
N GLU A 342 9.78 8.69 26.75
CA GLU A 342 10.61 9.22 25.68
C GLU A 342 9.74 9.77 24.56
N VAL A 343 9.85 11.09 24.32
CA VAL A 343 9.08 11.77 23.26
C VAL A 343 9.79 11.66 21.91
N LYS A 344 11.14 11.67 21.89
CA LYS A 344 11.92 11.65 20.66
C LYS A 344 12.36 10.24 20.29
N GLY A 345 11.66 9.60 19.36
CA GLY A 345 11.99 8.28 18.84
C GLY A 345 13.06 8.29 17.73
N SER A 346 13.12 9.36 16.93
CA SER A 346 14.06 9.46 15.81
C SER A 346 14.43 10.92 15.51
N SER A 347 15.59 11.12 14.87
CA SER A 347 15.97 12.41 14.27
C SER A 347 15.41 12.58 12.86
N ASN A 348 14.93 11.52 12.24
CA ASN A 348 14.27 11.55 10.94
C ASN A 348 12.77 11.84 11.13
N ASP A 349 12.27 12.87 10.47
CA ASP A 349 10.90 13.37 10.62
C ASP A 349 9.84 12.31 10.27
N TYR A 350 10.11 11.49 9.26
CA TYR A 350 9.22 10.44 8.82
C TYR A 350 9.11 9.32 9.88
N ASP A 351 10.24 8.86 10.39
CA ASP A 351 10.28 7.82 11.43
C ASP A 351 9.70 8.36 12.75
N GLN A 352 9.91 9.66 13.06
CA GLN A 352 9.34 10.33 14.25
C GLN A 352 7.81 10.39 14.20
N LYS A 353 7.21 10.74 13.07
CA LYS A 353 5.74 10.74 12.92
C LYS A 353 5.12 9.37 13.19
N LEU A 354 5.80 8.30 12.75
CA LEU A 354 5.34 6.95 13.05
C LEU A 354 5.48 6.60 14.53
N TYR A 355 6.59 6.99 15.16
CA TYR A 355 6.83 6.82 16.60
C TYR A 355 5.76 7.55 17.43
N ASP A 356 5.43 8.80 17.07
CA ASP A 356 4.39 9.59 17.74
C ASP A 356 3.03 8.93 17.64
N LEU A 357 2.69 8.38 16.47
CA LEU A 357 1.45 7.63 16.25
C LEU A 357 1.37 6.41 17.18
N ILE A 358 2.46 5.62 17.26
CA ILE A 358 2.55 4.43 18.11
C ILE A 358 2.44 4.83 19.58
N ARG A 359 3.19 5.84 20.00
CA ARG A 359 3.21 6.31 21.39
C ARG A 359 1.83 6.82 21.82
N LYS A 360 1.21 7.69 21.04
CA LYS A 360 -0.13 8.20 21.30
C LYS A 360 -1.17 7.09 21.40
N ARG A 361 -1.10 6.08 20.51
CA ARG A 361 -2.02 4.94 20.55
C ARG A 361 -1.85 4.10 21.81
N THR A 362 -0.61 3.85 22.23
CA THR A 362 -0.31 3.10 23.45
C THR A 362 -0.86 3.83 24.67
N ILE A 363 -0.60 5.14 24.81
CA ILE A 363 -1.13 5.96 25.90
C ILE A 363 -2.67 5.92 25.89
N ALA A 364 -3.29 6.22 24.75
CA ALA A 364 -4.74 6.24 24.60
C ALA A 364 -5.40 4.91 24.99
N SER A 365 -4.76 3.78 24.68
CA SER A 365 -5.29 2.44 24.99
C SER A 365 -5.48 2.20 26.48
N GLN A 366 -4.69 2.87 27.33
CA GLN A 366 -4.72 2.76 28.79
C GLN A 366 -5.40 3.97 29.47
N MET A 367 -6.01 4.88 28.68
CA MET A 367 -6.77 6.03 29.20
C MET A 367 -8.25 5.70 29.38
N ALA A 368 -8.92 6.46 30.23
CA ALA A 368 -10.35 6.41 30.43
C ALA A 368 -11.12 6.68 29.12
N PRO A 369 -12.30 6.08 28.90
CA PRO A 369 -13.14 6.42 27.76
C PRO A 369 -13.56 7.88 27.80
N ALA A 370 -13.85 8.44 26.64
CA ALA A 370 -14.54 9.72 26.59
C ALA A 370 -16.01 9.52 26.93
N GLU A 371 -16.55 10.41 27.74
CA GLU A 371 -17.96 10.43 28.12
C GLU A 371 -18.64 11.57 27.38
N LEU A 372 -19.77 11.26 26.77
CA LEU A 372 -20.49 12.13 25.87
C LEU A 372 -21.94 12.21 26.32
N GLU A 373 -22.55 13.30 26.02
CA GLU A 373 -23.98 13.46 26.07
C GLU A 373 -24.48 13.73 24.65
N LYS A 374 -25.38 12.90 24.17
CA LYS A 374 -26.00 13.03 22.84
C LYS A 374 -27.43 13.51 23.04
N THR A 375 -27.75 14.65 22.47
CA THR A 375 -29.07 15.22 22.47
C THR A 375 -29.68 15.11 21.08
N THR A 376 -30.91 14.59 21.03
CA THR A 376 -31.76 14.61 19.84
C THR A 376 -32.98 15.43 20.15
N VAL A 377 -33.21 16.45 19.38
CA VAL A 377 -34.40 17.33 19.46
C VAL A 377 -35.29 16.98 18.29
N THR A 378 -36.53 16.63 18.60
CA THR A 378 -37.58 16.37 17.64
C THR A 378 -38.41 17.61 17.40
N ILE A 379 -38.49 18.09 16.17
CA ILE A 379 -39.20 19.31 15.76
C ILE A 379 -40.37 18.89 14.90
N GLN A 380 -41.57 19.06 15.41
CA GLN A 380 -42.81 18.70 14.75
C GLN A 380 -43.21 19.80 13.76
N VAL A 381 -43.78 19.38 12.62
CA VAL A 381 -44.36 20.25 11.57
C VAL A 381 -45.87 20.25 11.69
N SER A 382 -46.50 21.41 11.94
CA SER A 382 -47.94 21.50 12.20
C SER A 382 -48.84 20.94 11.09
N ASN A 383 -48.45 21.10 9.84
CA ASN A 383 -49.22 20.69 8.66
C ASN A 383 -48.96 19.24 8.24
N LYS A 384 -47.99 18.56 8.86
CA LYS A 384 -47.50 17.22 8.46
C LYS A 384 -47.15 16.39 9.70
N SER A 385 -48.16 15.89 10.40
CA SER A 385 -47.99 15.11 11.64
C SER A 385 -47.11 13.85 11.49
N ASN A 386 -46.97 13.31 10.26
CA ASN A 386 -46.13 12.14 9.98
C ASN A 386 -44.67 12.48 9.69
N PHE A 387 -44.33 13.77 9.69
CA PHE A 387 -42.97 14.22 9.42
C PHE A 387 -42.48 15.07 10.61
N HIS A 388 -41.22 14.87 10.96
CA HIS A 388 -40.56 15.68 11.97
C HIS A 388 -39.08 15.87 11.53
N PHE A 389 -38.51 16.98 11.94
CA PHE A 389 -37.07 17.19 11.81
C PHE A 389 -36.37 16.75 13.11
N GLU A 390 -35.16 16.25 12.97
CA GLU A 390 -34.28 15.90 14.08
C GLU A 390 -33.03 16.79 14.06
N ALA A 391 -32.83 17.56 15.14
CA ALA A 391 -31.55 18.24 15.40
C ALA A 391 -30.74 17.37 16.37
N LYS A 392 -29.48 17.13 16.03
CA LYS A 392 -28.58 16.26 16.81
C LYS A 392 -27.39 17.07 17.31
N GLY A 393 -27.16 17.02 18.61
CA GLY A 393 -25.99 17.62 19.25
C GLY A 393 -25.21 16.57 20.05
N GLU A 394 -23.94 16.82 20.25
CA GLU A 394 -23.09 15.99 21.08
C GLU A 394 -22.18 16.91 21.92
N VAL A 395 -22.19 16.70 23.23
CA VAL A 395 -21.32 17.40 24.17
C VAL A 395 -20.36 16.40 24.79
N ILE A 396 -19.07 16.73 24.78
CA ILE A 396 -18.06 15.94 25.48
C ILE A 396 -18.02 16.39 26.94
N LEU A 397 -18.54 15.52 27.83
CA LEU A 397 -18.52 15.77 29.27
C LEU A 397 -17.15 15.51 29.87
N PHE A 398 -16.48 14.47 29.36
CA PHE A 398 -15.12 14.12 29.73
C PHE A 398 -14.38 13.59 28.50
N ASP A 399 -13.26 14.25 28.15
CA ASP A 399 -12.52 13.96 26.94
C ASP A 399 -11.76 12.62 26.96
N GLY A 400 -11.39 12.12 28.15
CA GLY A 400 -10.72 10.84 28.31
C GLY A 400 -9.52 10.68 27.37
N PHE A 401 -9.47 9.56 26.62
CA PHE A 401 -8.40 9.28 25.67
C PHE A 401 -8.34 10.25 24.48
N LEU A 402 -9.41 10.97 24.18
CA LEU A 402 -9.46 11.95 23.09
C LEU A 402 -8.47 13.11 23.34
N LYS A 403 -8.06 13.34 24.57
CA LYS A 403 -7.04 14.33 24.91
C LYS A 403 -5.69 14.08 24.23
N VAL A 404 -5.34 12.82 24.01
CA VAL A 404 -4.08 12.40 23.38
C VAL A 404 -4.27 11.93 21.96
N TYR A 405 -5.40 11.28 21.69
CA TYR A 405 -5.68 10.60 20.43
C TYR A 405 -6.96 11.16 19.80
N ASN A 406 -6.84 12.41 19.32
CA ASN A 406 -7.97 13.14 18.80
C ASN A 406 -8.28 12.79 17.35
N ASN A 407 -9.54 12.47 17.08
CA ASN A 407 -10.17 12.40 15.77
C ASN A 407 -11.35 13.37 15.71
N GLN A 408 -11.28 14.51 16.42
CA GLN A 408 -12.43 15.41 16.51
C GLN A 408 -12.87 15.94 15.15
N LYS A 409 -14.12 15.66 14.84
CA LYS A 409 -15.01 16.62 14.22
C LYS A 409 -15.51 17.54 15.34
N ASP A 410 -15.66 18.82 15.04
CA ASP A 410 -16.23 19.78 15.96
C ASP A 410 -17.59 19.24 16.50
N SER A 411 -17.76 19.28 17.81
CA SER A 411 -19.03 18.88 18.43
C SER A 411 -20.07 19.94 18.06
N GLU A 412 -21.15 19.54 17.41
CA GLU A 412 -22.31 20.43 17.24
C GLU A 412 -22.99 20.57 18.60
N ILE A 413 -22.87 21.74 19.21
CA ILE A 413 -23.53 22.07 20.47
C ILE A 413 -24.87 22.69 20.11
N LEU A 414 -25.96 22.06 20.57
CA LEU A 414 -27.30 22.63 20.45
C LEU A 414 -27.49 23.74 21.46
N PRO A 415 -28.20 24.84 21.11
CA PRO A 415 -28.54 25.89 22.05
C PRO A 415 -29.52 25.37 23.12
N ASN A 416 -29.74 26.14 24.17
CA ASN A 416 -30.69 25.78 25.24
C ASN A 416 -32.13 25.96 24.72
N ILE A 417 -32.77 24.83 24.46
CA ILE A 417 -34.16 24.71 23.98
C ILE A 417 -34.95 23.77 24.85
N LYS A 418 -36.27 24.01 24.93
CA LYS A 418 -37.20 23.22 25.75
C LYS A 418 -38.32 22.62 24.89
N SER A 419 -38.91 21.55 25.37
CA SER A 419 -40.13 21.01 24.76
C SER A 419 -41.25 22.07 24.85
N GLY A 420 -41.94 22.29 23.75
CA GLY A 420 -42.95 23.32 23.57
C GLY A 420 -42.42 24.61 22.94
N ASP A 421 -41.11 24.80 22.80
CA ASP A 421 -40.56 26.00 22.14
C ASP A 421 -40.95 26.01 20.65
N GLU A 422 -41.39 27.19 20.20
CA GLU A 422 -41.63 27.45 18.78
C GLU A 422 -40.31 27.91 18.11
N LEU A 423 -40.05 27.35 16.93
CA LEU A 423 -38.89 27.67 16.13
C LEU A 423 -39.29 28.37 14.84
N ILE A 424 -38.49 29.28 14.40
CA ILE A 424 -38.65 29.96 13.07
C ILE A 424 -37.85 29.21 12.05
N LEU A 425 -38.45 28.82 10.92
CA LEU A 425 -37.76 28.24 9.79
C LEU A 425 -37.10 29.35 8.99
N ASP A 426 -35.79 29.36 8.91
CA ASP A 426 -35.04 30.30 8.07
C ASP A 426 -34.86 29.73 6.65
N GLN A 427 -34.46 28.45 6.57
CA GLN A 427 -34.21 27.79 5.32
C GLN A 427 -34.51 26.29 5.42
N ALA A 428 -35.12 25.71 4.38
CA ALA A 428 -35.18 24.28 4.17
C ALA A 428 -34.61 23.91 2.80
N THR A 429 -33.72 22.92 2.78
CA THR A 429 -33.02 22.51 1.55
C THR A 429 -33.24 21.04 1.28
N ALA A 430 -33.81 20.70 0.13
CA ALA A 430 -33.89 19.35 -0.40
C ALA A 430 -32.79 19.13 -1.44
N LYS A 431 -31.75 18.41 -1.04
CA LYS A 431 -30.60 18.13 -1.90
C LYS A 431 -30.67 16.69 -2.44
N GLN A 432 -30.53 16.55 -3.77
CA GLN A 432 -30.34 15.25 -4.39
C GLN A 432 -29.04 14.61 -3.91
N THR A 433 -29.14 13.42 -3.36
CA THR A 433 -28.02 12.59 -2.88
C THR A 433 -28.06 11.27 -3.61
N PHE A 434 -26.91 10.69 -3.85
CA PHE A 434 -26.79 9.46 -4.63
C PHE A 434 -26.22 8.34 -3.77
N ASP A 435 -26.70 7.14 -3.97
CA ASP A 435 -26.06 5.96 -3.43
C ASP A 435 -24.59 5.91 -3.88
N ARG A 436 -23.73 5.38 -3.05
CA ARG A 436 -22.31 5.29 -3.34
C ARG A 436 -21.91 3.84 -3.60
N PRO A 437 -21.13 3.58 -4.67
CA PRO A 437 -20.58 2.26 -4.87
C PRO A 437 -19.62 1.89 -3.72
N PRO A 438 -19.30 0.60 -3.56
CA PRO A 438 -18.27 0.18 -2.62
C PRO A 438 -16.97 0.96 -2.83
N ALA A 439 -16.33 1.36 -1.74
CA ALA A 439 -15.12 2.17 -1.83
C ALA A 439 -13.94 1.36 -2.38
N ARG A 440 -13.16 1.96 -3.29
CA ARG A 440 -11.88 1.41 -3.74
C ARG A 440 -10.92 1.27 -2.56
N TYR A 441 -10.10 0.21 -2.58
CA TYR A 441 -9.12 -0.01 -1.54
C TYR A 441 -7.99 1.02 -1.56
N THR A 442 -7.59 1.51 -0.38
CA THR A 442 -6.27 2.07 -0.12
C THR A 442 -5.32 0.94 0.25
N GLU A 443 -4.01 1.22 0.36
CA GLU A 443 -3.08 0.21 0.89
C GLU A 443 -3.51 -0.27 2.29
N GLY A 444 -3.93 0.66 3.18
CA GLY A 444 -4.37 0.31 4.52
C GLY A 444 -5.66 -0.51 4.55
N SER A 445 -6.67 -0.16 3.76
CA SER A 445 -7.93 -0.93 3.73
C SER A 445 -7.76 -2.29 3.02
N LEU A 446 -6.80 -2.42 2.09
CA LEU A 446 -6.46 -3.72 1.52
C LEU A 446 -5.76 -4.61 2.55
N VAL A 447 -4.84 -4.06 3.37
CA VAL A 447 -4.24 -4.82 4.50
C VAL A 447 -5.33 -5.36 5.41
N LYS A 448 -6.30 -4.53 5.78
CA LYS A 448 -7.44 -4.96 6.60
C LYS A 448 -8.21 -6.09 5.93
N LYS A 449 -8.55 -5.96 4.65
CA LYS A 449 -9.31 -6.99 3.93
C LYS A 449 -8.55 -8.31 3.82
N LEU A 450 -7.23 -8.25 3.60
CA LEU A 450 -6.37 -9.44 3.59
C LEU A 450 -6.33 -10.13 4.97
N GLU A 451 -6.21 -9.34 6.04
CA GLU A 451 -6.29 -9.84 7.42
C GLU A 451 -7.64 -10.49 7.72
N ASP A 452 -8.75 -9.81 7.39
CA ASP A 452 -10.12 -10.32 7.58
C ASP A 452 -10.36 -11.65 6.85
N LEU A 453 -9.67 -11.88 5.73
CA LEU A 453 -9.73 -13.12 4.94
C LEU A 453 -8.65 -14.16 5.35
N GLY A 454 -7.81 -13.88 6.32
CA GLY A 454 -6.70 -14.76 6.71
C GLY A 454 -5.57 -14.87 5.68
N ILE A 455 -5.54 -14.00 4.65
CA ILE A 455 -4.57 -14.01 3.56
C ILE A 455 -3.31 -13.23 3.96
N GLY A 456 -2.19 -13.93 4.04
CA GLY A 456 -0.93 -13.34 4.50
C GLY A 456 -0.80 -13.30 6.02
N ARG A 457 0.29 -12.73 6.49
CA ARG A 457 0.65 -12.60 7.91
C ARG A 457 1.38 -11.27 8.12
N PRO A 458 1.65 -10.84 9.35
CA PRO A 458 2.37 -9.59 9.65
C PRO A 458 3.65 -9.39 8.83
N SER A 459 4.35 -10.46 8.50
CA SER A 459 5.58 -10.42 7.69
C SER A 459 5.35 -10.18 6.20
N THR A 460 4.12 -10.34 5.67
CA THR A 460 3.85 -10.37 4.23
C THR A 460 2.95 -9.28 3.69
N TYR A 461 2.09 -8.65 4.49
CA TYR A 461 1.13 -7.65 4.00
C TYR A 461 1.78 -6.58 3.13
N ALA A 462 2.84 -5.93 3.64
CA ALA A 462 3.55 -4.90 2.91
C ALA A 462 4.21 -5.42 1.62
N THR A 463 4.72 -6.66 1.64
CA THR A 463 5.36 -7.30 0.49
C THR A 463 4.35 -7.64 -0.60
N ILE A 464 3.15 -8.11 -0.23
CA ILE A 464 2.06 -8.40 -1.18
C ILE A 464 1.71 -7.13 -1.96
N ILE A 465 1.43 -6.04 -1.24
CA ILE A 465 1.03 -4.76 -1.83
C ILE A 465 2.14 -4.17 -2.71
N ASP A 466 3.39 -4.23 -2.28
CA ASP A 466 4.54 -3.79 -3.07
C ASP A 466 4.72 -4.65 -4.34
N THR A 467 4.54 -5.96 -4.22
CA THR A 467 4.71 -6.91 -5.33
C THR A 467 3.68 -6.68 -6.42
N VAL A 468 2.39 -6.56 -6.11
CA VAL A 468 1.34 -6.38 -7.12
C VAL A 468 1.51 -5.05 -7.88
N GLN A 469 2.00 -3.99 -7.20
CA GLN A 469 2.32 -2.71 -7.81
C GLN A 469 3.60 -2.79 -8.67
N THR A 470 4.67 -3.41 -8.16
CA THR A 470 5.94 -3.57 -8.87
C THR A 470 5.78 -4.44 -10.13
N ARG A 471 4.92 -5.44 -10.09
CA ARG A 471 4.56 -6.26 -11.26
C ARG A 471 3.70 -5.48 -12.26
N GLY A 472 3.11 -4.37 -11.85
CA GLY A 472 2.24 -3.53 -12.69
C GLY A 472 0.86 -4.15 -12.92
N TYR A 473 0.42 -5.03 -12.05
CA TYR A 473 -0.95 -5.55 -12.04
C TYR A 473 -1.91 -4.58 -11.36
N VAL A 474 -1.38 -3.76 -10.49
CA VAL A 474 -2.09 -2.73 -9.73
C VAL A 474 -1.29 -1.43 -9.81
N LYS A 475 -1.96 -0.31 -9.86
CA LYS A 475 -1.40 1.04 -9.78
C LYS A 475 -2.15 1.89 -8.77
N LYS A 476 -1.54 3.00 -8.35
CA LYS A 476 -2.29 4.05 -7.66
C LYS A 476 -3.07 4.87 -8.68
N GLY A 477 -4.34 5.07 -8.42
CA GLY A 477 -5.19 5.93 -9.21
C GLY A 477 -4.75 7.39 -9.11
N GLU A 478 -5.02 8.15 -10.16
CA GLU A 478 -4.65 9.57 -10.29
C GLU A 478 -5.86 10.45 -10.64
N SER A 479 -7.04 9.84 -10.85
CA SER A 479 -8.25 10.54 -11.24
C SER A 479 -8.87 11.29 -10.06
N GLU A 480 -9.14 12.58 -10.26
CA GLU A 480 -9.91 13.41 -9.33
C GLU A 480 -11.42 13.13 -9.42
N GLY A 481 -11.84 12.24 -10.31
CA GLY A 481 -13.23 11.93 -10.59
C GLY A 481 -13.80 12.73 -11.76
N SER A 482 -15.10 12.52 -12.02
CA SER A 482 -15.90 13.29 -12.95
C SER A 482 -16.91 14.15 -12.17
N GLU A 483 -17.37 15.21 -12.78
CA GLU A 483 -18.45 16.04 -12.26
C GLU A 483 -19.79 15.43 -12.66
N ARG A 484 -20.76 15.49 -11.76
CA ARG A 484 -22.16 15.17 -12.03
C ARG A 484 -23.05 16.23 -11.45
N ASP A 485 -24.17 16.45 -12.08
CA ASP A 485 -25.21 17.36 -11.64
C ASP A 485 -25.97 16.79 -10.45
N ALA A 486 -26.24 17.63 -9.45
CA ALA A 486 -27.12 17.33 -8.33
C ALA A 486 -28.11 18.49 -8.13
N VAL A 487 -29.39 18.16 -8.09
CA VAL A 487 -30.45 19.14 -7.90
C VAL A 487 -30.53 19.54 -6.43
N VAL A 488 -30.67 20.83 -6.19
CA VAL A 488 -30.91 21.45 -4.88
C VAL A 488 -32.11 22.35 -4.96
N LEU A 489 -33.15 22.01 -4.20
CA LEU A 489 -34.30 22.87 -3.97
C LEU A 489 -34.13 23.56 -2.63
N SER A 490 -34.26 24.88 -2.57
CA SER A 490 -34.12 25.66 -1.35
C SER A 490 -35.38 26.50 -1.14
N LEU A 491 -36.03 26.31 -0.01
CA LEU A 491 -37.12 27.15 0.48
C LEU A 491 -36.53 28.20 1.41
N GLU A 492 -36.68 29.45 1.08
CA GLU A 492 -36.25 30.62 1.84
C GLU A 492 -37.22 31.77 1.59
N ASN A 493 -37.64 32.48 2.63
CA ASN A 493 -38.62 33.58 2.55
C ASN A 493 -39.89 33.16 1.73
N ASP A 494 -40.46 32.02 2.06
CA ASP A 494 -41.64 31.43 1.41
C ASP A 494 -41.50 31.20 -0.12
N LYS A 495 -40.28 31.23 -0.64
CA LYS A 495 -40.01 31.01 -2.05
C LYS A 495 -39.08 29.80 -2.24
N ILE A 496 -39.48 28.88 -3.10
CA ILE A 496 -38.66 27.74 -3.50
C ILE A 496 -37.83 28.12 -4.73
N THR A 497 -36.52 27.90 -4.65
CA THR A 497 -35.59 28.07 -5.76
C THR A 497 -34.94 26.74 -6.09
N LYS A 498 -34.73 26.50 -7.39
CA LYS A 498 -34.03 25.30 -7.90
C LYS A 498 -32.66 25.70 -8.42
N ASN A 499 -31.64 25.01 -7.92
CA ASN A 499 -30.25 25.17 -8.37
C ASN A 499 -29.67 23.79 -8.75
N ILE A 500 -28.72 23.80 -9.67
CA ILE A 500 -27.94 22.61 -10.02
C ILE A 500 -26.50 22.86 -9.53
N ILE A 501 -26.00 21.96 -8.71
CA ILE A 501 -24.63 22.00 -8.23
C ILE A 501 -23.81 20.85 -8.84
N GLN A 502 -22.52 21.08 -9.03
CA GLN A 502 -21.60 20.06 -9.51
C GLN A 502 -20.98 19.29 -8.33
N GLU A 503 -21.13 17.98 -8.35
CA GLU A 503 -20.50 17.09 -7.38
C GLU A 503 -19.45 16.20 -8.05
N LYS A 504 -18.29 16.04 -7.41
CA LYS A 504 -17.27 15.08 -7.87
C LYS A 504 -17.64 13.66 -7.49
N THR A 505 -17.59 12.75 -8.46
CA THR A 505 -17.84 11.32 -8.29
C THR A 505 -16.77 10.47 -8.95
N GLY A 506 -16.61 9.21 -8.50
CA GLY A 506 -15.71 8.24 -9.14
C GLY A 506 -14.20 8.51 -8.95
N ALA A 507 -13.80 9.42 -8.07
CA ALA A 507 -12.39 9.69 -7.79
C ALA A 507 -11.65 8.43 -7.32
N ASP A 508 -10.45 8.22 -7.88
CA ASP A 508 -9.59 7.08 -7.52
C ASP A 508 -8.20 7.50 -6.99
N LYS A 509 -7.93 8.79 -6.91
CA LYS A 509 -6.65 9.33 -6.45
C LYS A 509 -6.17 8.70 -5.15
N GLY A 510 -4.97 8.11 -5.19
CA GLY A 510 -4.38 7.42 -4.05
C GLY A 510 -4.98 6.06 -3.70
N LYS A 511 -5.97 5.58 -4.45
CA LYS A 511 -6.55 4.24 -4.32
C LYS A 511 -5.81 3.23 -5.17
N LEU A 512 -5.92 1.96 -4.82
CA LEU A 512 -5.37 0.87 -5.62
C LEU A 512 -6.37 0.47 -6.70
N VAL A 513 -5.92 0.55 -7.95
CA VAL A 513 -6.74 0.25 -9.13
C VAL A 513 -6.04 -0.82 -9.95
N PRO A 514 -6.71 -1.92 -10.35
CA PRO A 514 -6.12 -2.90 -11.23
C PRO A 514 -5.77 -2.28 -12.59
N THR A 515 -4.73 -2.81 -13.20
CA THR A 515 -4.42 -2.48 -14.60
C THR A 515 -5.10 -3.50 -15.51
N PRO A 516 -5.25 -3.21 -16.81
CA PRO A 516 -5.76 -4.21 -17.74
C PRO A 516 -4.99 -5.54 -17.72
N SER A 517 -3.67 -5.50 -17.48
CA SER A 517 -2.88 -6.73 -17.30
C SER A 517 -3.20 -7.44 -15.97
N GLY A 518 -3.58 -6.68 -14.93
CA GLY A 518 -4.05 -7.23 -13.66
C GLY A 518 -5.41 -7.90 -13.79
N GLU A 519 -6.34 -7.31 -14.54
CA GLU A 519 -7.64 -7.90 -14.85
C GLU A 519 -7.47 -9.21 -15.62
N LEU A 520 -6.69 -9.17 -16.70
CA LEU A 520 -6.44 -10.35 -17.53
C LEU A 520 -5.80 -11.52 -16.76
N ILE A 521 -4.83 -11.25 -15.90
CA ILE A 521 -4.19 -12.31 -15.11
C ILE A 521 -5.13 -12.85 -14.04
N ALA A 522 -5.98 -12.01 -13.43
CA ALA A 522 -6.98 -12.45 -12.47
C ALA A 522 -7.99 -13.39 -13.13
N ASP A 523 -8.49 -13.04 -14.31
CA ASP A 523 -9.43 -13.87 -15.07
C ASP A 523 -8.79 -15.21 -15.49
N PHE A 524 -7.60 -15.17 -16.07
CA PHE A 524 -6.87 -16.35 -16.46
C PHE A 524 -6.64 -17.32 -15.29
N LEU A 525 -6.22 -16.79 -14.15
CA LEU A 525 -5.98 -17.64 -12.97
C LEU A 525 -7.28 -18.13 -12.33
N THR A 526 -8.36 -17.36 -12.38
CA THR A 526 -9.67 -17.79 -11.88
C THR A 526 -10.24 -18.92 -12.74
N GLU A 527 -10.06 -18.84 -14.07
CA GLU A 527 -10.56 -19.85 -15.01
C GLU A 527 -9.75 -21.16 -14.95
N HIS A 528 -8.42 -21.05 -14.94
CA HIS A 528 -7.55 -22.24 -15.13
C HIS A 528 -6.84 -22.72 -13.87
N PHE A 529 -6.73 -21.87 -12.84
CA PHE A 529 -6.02 -22.12 -11.57
C PHE A 529 -6.83 -21.60 -10.38
N SER A 530 -8.15 -21.87 -10.38
CA SER A 530 -9.08 -21.33 -9.38
C SER A 530 -8.61 -21.53 -7.95
N GLN A 531 -8.03 -22.68 -7.62
CA GLN A 531 -7.50 -22.98 -6.31
C GLN A 531 -6.40 -22.01 -5.86
N ILE A 532 -5.55 -21.51 -6.77
CA ILE A 532 -4.45 -20.60 -6.43
C ILE A 532 -4.95 -19.19 -6.08
N VAL A 533 -6.11 -18.79 -6.58
CA VAL A 533 -6.74 -17.49 -6.34
C VAL A 533 -7.90 -17.58 -5.34
N ASP A 534 -8.19 -18.78 -4.84
CA ASP A 534 -9.20 -18.98 -3.81
C ASP A 534 -8.72 -18.41 -2.46
N TYR A 535 -9.64 -17.70 -1.79
CA TYR A 535 -9.31 -17.00 -0.54
C TYR A 535 -9.19 -17.96 0.63
N ASP A 536 -10.14 -18.89 0.75
CA ASP A 536 -10.16 -19.88 1.84
C ASP A 536 -8.98 -20.84 1.73
N PHE A 537 -8.67 -21.25 0.50
CA PHE A 537 -7.48 -22.06 0.26
C PHE A 537 -6.19 -21.37 0.73
N THR A 538 -6.03 -20.08 0.39
CA THR A 538 -4.84 -19.32 0.81
C THR A 538 -4.78 -19.15 2.33
N ALA A 539 -5.90 -18.92 2.98
CA ALA A 539 -6.01 -18.86 4.43
C ALA A 539 -5.65 -20.19 5.10
N ASN A 540 -6.21 -21.30 4.59
CA ASN A 540 -5.93 -22.65 5.09
C ASN A 540 -4.44 -23.01 5.00
N VAL A 541 -3.76 -22.65 3.90
CA VAL A 541 -2.31 -22.86 3.75
C VAL A 541 -1.51 -22.08 4.80
N GLU A 542 -1.94 -20.85 5.15
CA GLU A 542 -1.29 -20.09 6.23
C GLU A 542 -1.54 -20.73 7.60
N GLU A 543 -2.71 -21.33 7.84
CA GLU A 543 -3.01 -22.09 9.05
C GLU A 543 -2.21 -23.40 9.12
N GLU A 544 -2.00 -24.07 7.99
CA GLU A 544 -1.15 -25.26 7.91
C GLU A 544 0.31 -24.94 8.26
N PHE A 545 0.84 -23.78 7.87
CA PHE A 545 2.17 -23.34 8.32
C PHE A 545 2.20 -23.09 9.84
N ASP A 546 1.14 -22.57 10.43
CA ASP A 546 1.04 -22.38 11.87
C ASP A 546 0.90 -23.76 12.59
N ALA A 547 0.21 -24.72 11.98
CA ALA A 547 0.12 -26.08 12.46
C ALA A 547 1.48 -26.83 12.42
N ILE A 548 2.30 -26.59 11.38
CA ILE A 548 3.68 -27.12 11.33
C ILE A 548 4.54 -26.49 12.44
N ALA A 549 4.42 -25.19 12.66
CA ALA A 549 5.14 -24.48 13.72
C ALA A 549 4.77 -25.01 15.12
N SER A 550 3.55 -25.50 15.30
CA SER A 550 3.04 -26.08 16.55
C SER A 550 3.20 -27.62 16.64
N ASP A 551 3.95 -28.24 15.71
CA ASP A 551 4.16 -29.70 15.60
C ASP A 551 2.87 -30.53 15.42
N LYS A 552 1.80 -29.92 14.93
CA LYS A 552 0.49 -30.58 14.66
C LYS A 552 0.39 -31.16 13.25
N LEU A 553 1.27 -30.74 12.34
CA LEU A 553 1.26 -31.14 10.93
C LEU A 553 2.69 -31.37 10.42
N ALA A 554 2.93 -32.46 9.73
CA ALA A 554 4.23 -32.75 9.14
C ALA A 554 4.44 -31.92 7.86
N ARG A 555 5.59 -31.22 7.76
CA ARG A 555 5.97 -30.38 6.61
C ARG A 555 5.81 -31.08 5.26
N ASN A 556 6.35 -32.29 5.13
CA ASN A 556 6.36 -33.01 3.85
C ASN A 556 4.97 -33.49 3.44
N ALA A 557 4.11 -33.84 4.40
CA ALA A 557 2.72 -34.20 4.15
C ALA A 557 1.94 -33.01 3.57
N MET A 558 2.06 -31.84 4.19
CA MET A 558 1.45 -30.60 3.72
C MET A 558 1.92 -30.24 2.30
N LEU A 559 3.23 -30.27 2.05
CA LEU A 559 3.80 -29.95 0.73
C LEU A 559 3.32 -30.92 -0.34
N ARG A 560 3.22 -32.22 -0.06
CA ARG A 560 2.75 -33.24 -0.99
C ARG A 560 1.27 -33.08 -1.32
N ASN A 561 0.45 -32.85 -0.30
CA ASN A 561 -0.99 -32.63 -0.46
C ASN A 561 -1.28 -31.41 -1.36
N PHE A 562 -0.48 -30.35 -1.24
CA PHE A 562 -0.58 -29.18 -2.10
C PHE A 562 -0.02 -29.45 -3.51
N TYR A 563 1.21 -29.98 -3.60
CA TYR A 563 1.96 -30.03 -4.86
C TYR A 563 1.37 -30.97 -5.88
N THR A 564 0.89 -32.13 -5.46
CA THR A 564 0.38 -33.15 -6.38
C THR A 564 -0.78 -32.64 -7.26
N PRO A 565 -1.87 -32.11 -6.72
CA PRO A 565 -2.96 -31.55 -7.54
C PRO A 565 -2.52 -30.29 -8.31
N PHE A 566 -1.67 -29.44 -7.72
CA PHE A 566 -1.18 -28.25 -8.37
C PHE A 566 -0.34 -28.55 -9.62
N HIS A 567 0.60 -29.48 -9.53
CA HIS A 567 1.46 -29.87 -10.65
C HIS A 567 0.66 -30.45 -11.81
N LYS A 568 -0.38 -31.25 -11.52
CA LYS A 568 -1.31 -31.76 -12.53
C LYS A 568 -2.01 -30.63 -13.31
N LEU A 569 -2.40 -29.54 -12.64
CA LEU A 569 -2.97 -28.37 -13.32
C LEU A 569 -1.93 -27.67 -14.22
N ILE A 570 -0.66 -27.61 -13.77
CA ILE A 570 0.42 -27.08 -14.60
C ILE A 570 0.63 -27.91 -15.87
N GLU A 571 0.64 -29.24 -15.78
CA GLU A 571 0.75 -30.13 -16.95
C GLU A 571 -0.42 -29.89 -17.93
N GLN A 572 -1.65 -29.82 -17.44
CA GLN A 572 -2.85 -29.54 -18.24
C GLN A 572 -2.84 -28.16 -18.88
N SER A 573 -2.09 -27.22 -18.34
CA SER A 573 -1.99 -25.85 -18.89
C SER A 573 -1.30 -25.81 -20.26
N SER A 574 -0.61 -26.87 -20.68
CA SER A 574 -0.05 -26.99 -22.04
C SER A 574 -1.13 -26.83 -23.12
N ASP A 575 -2.33 -27.35 -22.86
CA ASP A 575 -3.45 -27.39 -23.79
C ASP A 575 -4.20 -26.04 -23.92
N ILE A 576 -3.86 -25.07 -23.07
CA ILE A 576 -4.49 -23.75 -23.13
C ILE A 576 -4.03 -23.02 -24.39
N ASP A 577 -4.99 -22.67 -25.24
CA ASP A 577 -4.74 -21.91 -26.46
C ASP A 577 -4.51 -20.42 -26.11
N ARG A 578 -3.27 -19.96 -26.32
CA ARG A 578 -2.87 -18.56 -26.08
C ARG A 578 -3.73 -17.54 -26.83
N THR A 579 -4.26 -17.89 -28.00
CA THR A 579 -5.05 -16.98 -28.84
C THR A 579 -6.40 -16.66 -28.19
N LYS A 580 -6.90 -17.57 -27.35
CA LYS A 580 -8.15 -17.42 -26.59
C LYS A 580 -7.94 -16.68 -25.26
N VAL A 581 -6.70 -16.56 -24.80
CA VAL A 581 -6.40 -15.83 -23.55
C VAL A 581 -6.32 -14.33 -23.83
N GLY A 582 -7.28 -13.62 -23.34
CA GLY A 582 -7.43 -12.18 -23.51
C GLY A 582 -8.47 -11.86 -24.58
N ALA A 583 -9.34 -10.92 -24.24
CA ALA A 583 -10.36 -10.45 -25.16
C ALA A 583 -9.70 -9.94 -26.45
N GLN A 584 -10.13 -10.47 -27.58
CA GLN A 584 -9.89 -9.92 -28.90
C GLN A 584 -11.24 -9.64 -29.52
N ARG A 585 -11.46 -8.42 -29.97
CA ARG A 585 -12.70 -8.02 -30.62
C ARG A 585 -12.40 -7.32 -31.93
N GLU A 586 -13.10 -7.71 -33.00
CA GLU A 586 -13.14 -6.93 -34.20
C GLU A 586 -13.99 -5.68 -33.96
N VAL A 587 -13.38 -4.51 -34.09
CA VAL A 587 -14.03 -3.23 -33.87
C VAL A 587 -14.80 -2.79 -35.11
N GLY A 588 -14.27 -3.14 -36.29
CA GLY A 588 -14.83 -2.84 -37.57
C GLY A 588 -13.76 -2.82 -38.67
N ILE A 589 -14.11 -2.29 -39.85
CA ILE A 589 -13.24 -2.22 -41.01
C ILE A 589 -12.81 -0.76 -41.21
N ASP A 590 -11.53 -0.53 -41.43
CA ASP A 590 -11.00 0.80 -41.81
C ASP A 590 -11.50 1.17 -43.22
N PRO A 591 -12.26 2.25 -43.38
CA PRO A 591 -12.80 2.64 -44.66
C PRO A 591 -11.76 3.06 -45.69
N LYS A 592 -10.52 3.41 -45.24
CA LYS A 592 -9.43 3.83 -46.15
C LYS A 592 -8.65 2.65 -46.74
N SER A 593 -8.38 1.64 -45.92
CA SER A 593 -7.55 0.49 -46.33
C SER A 593 -8.32 -0.79 -46.58
N GLY A 594 -9.62 -0.86 -46.19
CA GLY A 594 -10.42 -2.06 -46.23
C GLY A 594 -9.99 -3.16 -45.25
N LYS A 595 -9.05 -2.86 -44.34
CA LYS A 595 -8.49 -3.82 -43.41
C LYS A 595 -9.27 -3.84 -42.09
N PRO A 596 -9.38 -5.01 -41.43
CA PRO A 596 -10.05 -5.10 -40.12
C PRO A 596 -9.24 -4.37 -39.04
N ILE A 597 -9.95 -3.73 -38.12
CA ILE A 597 -9.40 -3.15 -36.90
C ILE A 597 -9.78 -4.07 -35.75
N LEU A 598 -8.78 -4.57 -35.04
CA LEU A 598 -8.90 -5.43 -33.89
C LEU A 598 -8.51 -4.69 -32.61
N ALA A 599 -9.34 -4.74 -31.59
CA ALA A 599 -8.95 -4.39 -30.22
C ALA A 599 -8.49 -5.66 -29.51
N ARG A 600 -7.28 -5.68 -29.00
CA ARG A 600 -6.67 -6.87 -28.39
C ARG A 600 -5.64 -6.53 -27.32
N PHE A 601 -5.27 -7.53 -26.52
CA PHE A 601 -4.14 -7.38 -25.63
C PHE A 601 -2.80 -7.54 -26.35
N GLY A 602 -1.91 -6.59 -26.17
CA GLY A 602 -0.52 -6.65 -26.59
C GLY A 602 0.46 -6.77 -25.43
N ARG A 603 1.75 -6.77 -25.73
CA ARG A 603 2.83 -6.90 -24.71
C ARG A 603 2.78 -5.82 -23.62
N PHE A 604 2.23 -4.64 -23.92
CA PHE A 604 2.20 -3.48 -23.03
C PHE A 604 0.81 -3.11 -22.56
N GLY A 605 -0.17 -3.96 -22.77
CA GLY A 605 -1.59 -3.73 -22.43
C GLY A 605 -2.51 -3.74 -23.64
N PRO A 606 -3.77 -3.32 -23.48
CA PRO A 606 -4.73 -3.22 -24.57
C PRO A 606 -4.24 -2.29 -25.69
N MET A 607 -4.46 -2.70 -26.93
CA MET A 607 -4.02 -1.98 -28.12
C MET A 607 -4.98 -2.22 -29.28
N LEU A 608 -4.91 -1.34 -30.26
CA LEU A 608 -5.58 -1.48 -31.53
C LEU A 608 -4.61 -2.03 -32.57
N GLN A 609 -5.07 -2.91 -33.44
CA GLN A 609 -4.34 -3.47 -34.55
C GLN A 609 -5.14 -3.26 -35.83
N LEU A 610 -4.53 -2.67 -36.84
CA LEU A 610 -5.08 -2.53 -38.18
C LEU A 610 -4.43 -3.54 -39.11
N GLY A 611 -5.23 -4.43 -39.66
CA GLY A 611 -4.78 -5.53 -40.51
C GLY A 611 -4.52 -6.84 -39.76
N SER A 612 -4.47 -7.98 -40.49
CA SER A 612 -4.21 -9.30 -39.94
C SER A 612 -2.71 -9.57 -39.85
N THR A 613 -2.29 -10.38 -38.86
CA THR A 613 -0.92 -10.92 -38.77
C THR A 613 -0.62 -11.95 -39.85
N ASP A 614 -1.66 -12.51 -40.49
CA ASP A 614 -1.57 -13.56 -41.51
C ASP A 614 -1.51 -13.01 -42.93
N SER A 615 -1.54 -11.67 -43.07
CA SER A 615 -1.37 -11.00 -44.38
C SER A 615 0.11 -10.69 -44.65
N ASN A 616 0.47 -10.59 -45.93
CA ASN A 616 1.82 -10.20 -46.34
C ASN A 616 2.24 -8.79 -45.89
N ASP A 617 1.26 -7.97 -45.55
CA ASP A 617 1.47 -6.62 -44.99
C ASP A 617 1.60 -6.64 -43.49
N LYS A 618 2.60 -5.97 -42.96
CA LYS A 618 2.78 -5.81 -41.51
C LYS A 618 1.60 -5.02 -40.93
N PRO A 619 0.91 -5.54 -39.90
CA PRO A 619 -0.16 -4.81 -39.24
C PRO A 619 0.38 -3.54 -38.56
N LEU A 620 -0.44 -2.49 -38.56
CA LEU A 620 -0.18 -1.27 -37.80
C LEU A 620 -0.77 -1.41 -36.41
N PHE A 621 -0.13 -0.76 -35.43
CA PHE A 621 -0.54 -0.81 -34.04
C PHE A 621 -0.71 0.60 -33.48
N ALA A 622 -1.78 0.82 -32.73
CA ALA A 622 -2.04 2.05 -32.01
C ALA A 622 -2.42 1.76 -30.54
N PRO A 623 -2.16 2.67 -29.60
CA PRO A 623 -2.61 2.53 -28.21
C PRO A 623 -4.14 2.61 -28.16
N MET A 624 -4.73 2.05 -27.10
CA MET A 624 -6.16 2.24 -26.82
C MET A 624 -6.45 3.70 -26.48
N PRO A 625 -7.62 4.23 -26.88
CA PRO A 625 -8.09 5.53 -26.42
C PRO A 625 -8.16 5.58 -24.88
N LYS A 626 -7.96 6.76 -24.32
CA LYS A 626 -8.08 6.96 -22.86
C LYS A 626 -9.48 6.57 -22.39
N ASN A 627 -9.56 5.74 -21.34
CA ASN A 627 -10.81 5.24 -20.75
C ASN A 627 -11.62 4.25 -21.63
N ALA A 628 -11.13 3.85 -22.81
CA ALA A 628 -11.77 2.80 -23.60
C ALA A 628 -11.28 1.41 -23.15
N LYS A 629 -12.20 0.43 -23.22
CA LYS A 629 -11.92 -1.00 -23.01
C LYS A 629 -11.99 -1.74 -24.34
N ILE A 630 -11.42 -2.94 -24.40
CA ILE A 630 -11.48 -3.80 -25.60
C ILE A 630 -12.94 -4.04 -26.00
N GLU A 631 -13.81 -4.24 -25.02
CA GLU A 631 -15.23 -4.56 -25.19
C GLU A 631 -16.05 -3.36 -25.67
N THR A 632 -15.63 -2.13 -25.39
CA THR A 632 -16.45 -0.93 -25.58
C THR A 632 -15.90 0.08 -26.59
N VAL A 633 -14.65 -0.08 -27.05
CA VAL A 633 -14.05 0.85 -28.02
C VAL A 633 -14.87 0.87 -29.32
N THR A 634 -15.21 2.06 -29.81
CA THR A 634 -15.94 2.22 -31.07
C THR A 634 -15.01 2.33 -32.28
N LEU A 635 -15.54 2.07 -33.49
CA LEU A 635 -14.77 2.20 -34.73
C LEU A 635 -14.23 3.62 -34.91
N GLU A 636 -15.03 4.63 -34.61
CA GLU A 636 -14.64 6.05 -34.70
C GLU A 636 -13.46 6.36 -33.77
N GLN A 637 -13.54 5.91 -32.51
CA GLN A 637 -12.46 6.07 -31.54
C GLN A 637 -11.17 5.36 -32.00
N ALA A 638 -11.31 4.17 -32.57
CA ALA A 638 -10.17 3.39 -33.07
C ALA A 638 -9.51 4.06 -34.27
N LEU A 639 -10.30 4.53 -35.25
CA LEU A 639 -9.78 5.23 -36.43
C LEU A 639 -8.99 6.49 -36.04
N LYS A 640 -9.53 7.27 -35.09
CA LYS A 640 -8.83 8.46 -34.57
C LYS A 640 -7.44 8.13 -34.02
N MET A 641 -7.24 6.97 -33.39
CA MET A 641 -5.92 6.57 -32.87
C MET A 641 -4.93 6.24 -33.97
N PHE A 642 -5.38 5.78 -35.14
CA PHE A 642 -4.51 5.51 -36.29
C PHE A 642 -4.15 6.77 -37.11
N GLU A 643 -4.71 7.94 -36.80
CA GLU A 643 -4.28 9.22 -37.35
C GLU A 643 -2.91 9.67 -36.79
N LEU A 644 -2.48 9.05 -35.71
CA LEU A 644 -1.16 9.30 -35.11
C LEU A 644 -0.10 8.32 -35.65
N PRO A 645 1.16 8.76 -35.87
CA PRO A 645 1.69 10.11 -35.57
C PRO A 645 1.23 11.16 -36.59
N ARG A 646 0.78 12.31 -36.10
CA ARG A 646 0.35 13.45 -36.93
C ARG A 646 1.48 14.44 -37.12
N LEU A 647 1.73 14.85 -38.36
CA LEU A 647 2.63 15.98 -38.62
C LEU A 647 1.92 17.28 -38.22
N VAL A 648 2.47 17.98 -37.22
CA VAL A 648 1.95 19.27 -36.75
C VAL A 648 2.46 20.43 -37.59
N GLY A 649 3.68 20.32 -38.07
CA GLY A 649 4.38 21.32 -38.87
C GLY A 649 5.88 21.18 -38.74
N GLN A 650 6.62 22.26 -38.94
CA GLN A 650 8.08 22.29 -38.84
C GLN A 650 8.56 23.34 -37.85
N THR A 651 9.75 23.11 -37.28
CA THR A 651 10.50 24.10 -36.50
C THR A 651 10.99 25.21 -37.41
N GLU A 652 11.59 26.27 -36.88
CA GLU A 652 12.17 27.37 -37.70
C GLU A 652 13.35 26.91 -38.54
N ASP A 653 14.05 25.87 -38.08
CA ASP A 653 15.18 25.24 -38.79
C ASP A 653 14.77 24.05 -39.68
N GLY A 654 13.47 23.92 -39.98
CA GLY A 654 12.91 23.00 -40.96
C GLY A 654 12.77 21.54 -40.52
N GLN A 655 12.90 21.23 -39.22
CA GLN A 655 12.70 19.88 -38.71
C GLN A 655 11.21 19.57 -38.49
N ASP A 656 10.76 18.40 -38.87
CA ASP A 656 9.39 17.93 -38.67
C ASP A 656 9.04 17.82 -37.18
N ILE A 657 7.89 18.34 -36.81
CA ILE A 657 7.25 18.18 -35.49
C ILE A 657 6.13 17.17 -35.63
N LYS A 658 6.28 16.00 -35.03
CA LYS A 658 5.28 14.91 -35.08
C LYS A 658 4.66 14.70 -33.71
N ALA A 659 3.35 14.86 -33.60
CA ALA A 659 2.59 14.57 -32.39
C ALA A 659 2.20 13.09 -32.31
N ASN A 660 2.33 12.49 -31.14
CA ASN A 660 1.99 11.08 -30.92
C ASN A 660 1.67 10.81 -29.44
N ILE A 661 1.19 9.58 -29.16
CA ILE A 661 0.96 9.08 -27.80
C ILE A 661 1.97 7.97 -27.51
N GLY A 662 2.74 8.13 -26.46
CA GLY A 662 3.71 7.15 -26.00
C GLY A 662 3.40 6.58 -24.61
N ARG A 663 4.29 5.73 -24.12
CA ARG A 663 4.17 5.08 -22.79
C ARG A 663 3.98 6.08 -21.64
N PHE A 664 4.51 7.30 -21.76
CA PHE A 664 4.46 8.33 -20.72
C PHE A 664 3.38 9.39 -20.98
N GLY A 665 2.55 9.18 -22.00
CA GLY A 665 1.48 10.07 -22.42
C GLY A 665 1.76 10.79 -23.74
N PRO A 666 0.97 11.83 -24.09
CA PRO A 666 1.10 12.56 -25.34
C PRO A 666 2.43 13.35 -25.41
N TYR A 667 3.05 13.34 -26.58
CA TYR A 667 4.31 14.01 -26.82
C TYR A 667 4.41 14.52 -28.26
N ILE A 668 5.31 15.48 -28.48
CA ILE A 668 5.84 15.82 -29.81
C ILE A 668 7.26 15.27 -29.92
N GLN A 669 7.58 14.81 -31.12
CA GLN A 669 8.91 14.37 -31.50
C GLN A 669 9.51 15.31 -32.56
N ILE A 670 10.73 15.76 -32.33
CA ILE A 670 11.53 16.58 -33.24
C ILE A 670 12.91 15.93 -33.33
N GLY A 671 13.21 15.32 -34.47
CA GLY A 671 14.41 14.49 -34.62
C GLY A 671 14.48 13.38 -33.57
N LYS A 672 15.48 13.46 -32.68
CA LYS A 672 15.67 12.51 -31.55
C LYS A 672 15.09 13.01 -30.20
N LEU A 673 14.57 14.22 -30.17
CA LEU A 673 14.05 14.82 -28.94
C LEU A 673 12.55 14.53 -28.78
N PHE A 674 12.15 14.15 -27.56
CA PHE A 674 10.77 13.93 -27.18
C PHE A 674 10.36 14.96 -26.11
N VAL A 675 9.26 15.67 -26.38
CA VAL A 675 8.72 16.72 -25.50
C VAL A 675 7.31 16.35 -25.08
N SER A 676 7.05 16.23 -23.78
CA SER A 676 5.69 16.00 -23.27
C SER A 676 4.82 17.23 -23.56
N ILE A 677 3.61 16.98 -24.07
CA ILE A 677 2.66 18.04 -24.39
C ILE A 677 1.49 18.12 -23.42
N LYS A 678 1.53 17.34 -22.31
CA LYS A 678 0.44 17.43 -21.32
C LYS A 678 0.24 18.86 -20.82
N PRO A 679 -1.00 19.35 -20.71
CA PRO A 679 -2.29 18.64 -20.86
C PRO A 679 -2.84 18.54 -22.29
N GLU A 680 -2.15 19.04 -23.31
CA GLU A 680 -2.62 19.15 -24.70
C GLU A 680 -2.89 17.78 -25.35
N ASP A 681 -3.86 17.78 -26.31
CA ASP A 681 -4.21 16.61 -27.10
C ASP A 681 -3.34 16.55 -28.37
N PRO A 682 -2.66 15.42 -28.66
CA PRO A 682 -1.83 15.27 -29.86
C PRO A 682 -2.60 15.36 -31.19
N HIS A 683 -3.91 15.14 -31.19
CA HIS A 683 -4.74 15.29 -32.38
C HIS A 683 -5.03 16.76 -32.72
N THR A 684 -5.03 17.66 -31.75
CA THR A 684 -5.46 19.04 -31.92
C THR A 684 -4.38 20.09 -31.63
N ILE A 685 -3.24 19.68 -31.05
CA ILE A 685 -2.15 20.63 -30.75
C ILE A 685 -1.76 21.49 -31.97
N THR A 686 -1.68 22.80 -31.77
CA THR A 686 -1.30 23.75 -32.80
C THR A 686 0.22 23.82 -32.99
N LEU A 687 0.67 24.28 -34.15
CA LEU A 687 2.09 24.46 -34.42
C LEU A 687 2.74 25.46 -33.48
N GLU A 688 2.05 26.55 -33.17
CA GLU A 688 2.54 27.58 -32.24
C GLU A 688 2.80 26.99 -30.85
N LYS A 689 1.82 26.25 -30.33
CA LYS A 689 1.96 25.61 -29.02
C LYS A 689 3.04 24.54 -29.00
N ALA A 690 3.16 23.78 -30.07
CA ALA A 690 4.22 22.76 -30.20
C ALA A 690 5.62 23.40 -30.24
N ARG A 691 5.79 24.54 -30.92
CA ARG A 691 7.05 25.30 -30.95
C ARG A 691 7.37 25.91 -29.59
N GLU A 692 6.37 26.50 -28.91
CA GLU A 692 6.53 27.02 -27.52
C GLU A 692 7.06 25.94 -26.58
N LEU A 693 6.41 24.76 -26.55
CA LEU A 693 6.82 23.63 -25.69
C LEU A 693 8.22 23.10 -26.04
N TYR A 694 8.57 23.13 -27.33
CA TYR A 694 9.91 22.75 -27.79
C TYR A 694 10.97 23.74 -27.30
N THR A 695 10.73 25.04 -27.45
CA THR A 695 11.64 26.10 -26.99
C THR A 695 11.84 26.02 -25.47
N ASN A 696 10.76 25.91 -24.71
CA ASN A 696 10.83 25.73 -23.26
C ASN A 696 11.63 24.51 -22.86
N LYS A 697 11.52 23.42 -23.62
CA LYS A 697 12.32 22.20 -23.39
C LYS A 697 13.79 22.40 -23.65
N LEU A 698 14.14 23.09 -24.73
CA LEU A 698 15.53 23.41 -25.07
C LEU A 698 16.16 24.35 -24.03
N GLU A 699 15.43 25.35 -23.58
CA GLU A 699 15.86 26.26 -22.50
C GLU A 699 16.08 25.51 -21.20
N ALA A 700 15.16 24.63 -20.84
CA ALA A 700 15.29 23.78 -19.66
C ALA A 700 16.48 22.81 -19.76
N GLU A 701 16.81 22.32 -20.95
CA GLU A 701 18.00 21.48 -21.18
C GLU A 701 19.30 22.30 -21.14
N LYS A 702 19.29 23.51 -21.68
CA LYS A 702 20.40 24.47 -21.54
C LYS A 702 20.63 24.85 -20.08
N ALA A 703 19.57 25.15 -19.33
CA ALA A 703 19.62 25.49 -17.91
C ALA A 703 20.11 24.30 -17.02
N LYS A 704 19.99 23.07 -17.49
CA LYS A 704 20.57 21.91 -16.79
C LYS A 704 22.09 21.85 -16.91
N ASN A 705 22.66 22.36 -17.98
CA ASN A 705 24.11 22.33 -18.21
C ASN A 705 24.74 23.58 -17.58
N ILE A 706 25.37 23.42 -16.41
CA ILE A 706 26.04 24.54 -15.72
C ILE A 706 27.41 24.81 -16.39
N ALA A 707 28.18 23.75 -16.70
CA ALA A 707 29.45 23.85 -17.39
C ALA A 707 29.74 22.54 -18.18
N ASP A 708 30.34 22.68 -19.36
CA ASP A 708 30.90 21.58 -20.11
C ASP A 708 32.44 21.69 -20.03
N LEU A 709 33.07 20.73 -19.37
CA LEU A 709 34.51 20.74 -19.08
C LEU A 709 35.35 19.95 -20.11
N GLY A 710 34.70 19.52 -21.20
CA GLY A 710 35.32 18.72 -22.23
C GLY A 710 35.40 17.22 -21.94
N ASP A 711 35.76 16.39 -22.94
CA ASP A 711 35.89 14.91 -22.86
C ASP A 711 34.70 14.19 -22.17
N GLY A 712 33.48 14.74 -22.34
CA GLY A 712 32.27 14.16 -21.79
C GLY A 712 32.04 14.44 -20.28
N ILE A 713 32.87 15.28 -19.66
CA ILE A 713 32.67 15.73 -18.28
C ILE A 713 31.83 17.00 -18.26
N LYS A 714 30.74 16.94 -17.55
CA LYS A 714 29.75 18.05 -17.43
C LYS A 714 29.36 18.28 -16.01
N VAL A 715 29.15 19.54 -15.69
CA VAL A 715 28.50 19.97 -14.44
C VAL A 715 27.02 20.22 -14.75
N LEU A 716 26.15 19.45 -14.15
CA LEU A 716 24.72 19.45 -14.44
C LEU A 716 23.90 19.79 -13.19
N ASN A 717 22.78 20.47 -13.39
CA ASN A 717 21.79 20.69 -12.33
C ASN A 717 20.75 19.55 -12.37
N GLY A 718 20.71 18.73 -11.33
CA GLY A 718 19.83 17.57 -11.21
C GLY A 718 18.68 17.79 -10.19
N ARG A 719 17.72 16.87 -10.17
CA ARG A 719 16.58 16.88 -9.24
C ARG A 719 16.98 16.98 -7.75
N TYR A 720 18.20 16.51 -7.42
CA TYR A 720 18.74 16.50 -6.05
C TYR A 720 19.88 17.48 -5.84
N GLY A 721 19.98 18.47 -6.73
CA GLY A 721 21.02 19.50 -6.75
C GLY A 721 22.12 19.26 -7.79
N PRO A 722 23.10 20.17 -7.88
CA PRO A 722 24.19 20.11 -8.86
C PRO A 722 25.07 18.86 -8.70
N TYR A 723 25.51 18.31 -9.82
CA TYR A 723 26.39 17.14 -9.85
C TYR A 723 27.32 17.16 -11.07
N ILE A 724 28.46 16.48 -10.94
CA ILE A 724 29.41 16.26 -12.02
C ILE A 724 29.15 14.88 -12.63
N THR A 725 29.20 14.79 -13.95
CA THR A 725 29.10 13.50 -14.66
C THR A 725 30.13 13.38 -15.76
N ASN A 726 30.59 12.14 -15.99
CA ASN A 726 31.38 11.77 -17.20
C ASN A 726 30.59 10.75 -18.06
N GLY A 727 29.28 10.71 -17.95
CA GLY A 727 28.41 9.75 -18.63
C GLY A 727 28.37 8.36 -17.99
N THR A 728 29.32 7.99 -17.14
CA THR A 728 29.38 6.71 -16.43
C THR A 728 29.29 6.84 -14.93
N LYS A 729 29.88 7.88 -14.36
CA LYS A 729 29.83 8.23 -12.93
C LYS A 729 29.07 9.55 -12.72
N ASN A 730 28.34 9.66 -11.62
CA ASN A 730 27.72 10.91 -11.19
C ASN A 730 28.14 11.21 -9.76
N VAL A 731 28.64 12.42 -9.50
CA VAL A 731 29.12 12.87 -8.19
C VAL A 731 28.37 14.13 -7.80
N LYS A 732 27.71 14.09 -6.64
CA LYS A 732 27.03 15.27 -6.11
C LYS A 732 28.06 16.32 -5.67
N ILE A 733 27.81 17.57 -6.03
CA ILE A 733 28.62 18.69 -5.59
C ILE A 733 28.20 19.08 -4.15
N PRO A 734 29.16 19.19 -3.23
CA PRO A 734 28.89 19.70 -1.87
C PRO A 734 28.29 21.10 -1.88
N LYS A 735 27.49 21.44 -0.86
CA LYS A 735 26.76 22.72 -0.82
C LYS A 735 27.66 23.94 -0.64
N ASP A 736 28.87 23.73 -0.17
CA ASP A 736 29.93 24.72 0.09
C ASP A 736 30.76 25.05 -1.16
N ILE A 737 30.52 24.35 -2.27
CA ILE A 737 31.21 24.56 -3.56
C ILE A 737 30.22 25.14 -4.57
N ASP A 738 30.53 26.32 -5.13
CA ASP A 738 29.76 26.86 -6.24
C ASP A 738 29.98 26.01 -7.51
N PRO A 739 28.89 25.43 -8.08
CA PRO A 739 28.99 24.60 -9.28
C PRO A 739 29.59 25.28 -10.51
N LYS A 740 29.51 26.62 -10.59
CA LYS A 740 30.06 27.42 -11.69
C LYS A 740 31.60 27.55 -11.64
N ASN A 741 32.17 27.37 -10.45
CA ASN A 741 33.60 27.55 -10.19
C ASN A 741 34.37 26.21 -10.19
N ILE A 742 33.76 25.14 -10.70
CA ILE A 742 34.42 23.83 -10.82
C ILE A 742 35.18 23.80 -12.16
N ASP A 743 36.49 23.70 -12.05
CA ASP A 743 37.38 23.49 -13.18
C ASP A 743 37.53 21.98 -13.49
N ARG A 744 38.24 21.68 -14.58
CA ARG A 744 38.45 20.33 -15.04
C ARG A 744 39.22 19.47 -14.02
N ILE A 745 40.23 20.02 -13.36
CA ILE A 745 41.11 19.30 -12.42
C ILE A 745 40.27 18.85 -11.21
N LYS A 746 39.48 19.75 -10.65
CA LYS A 746 38.63 19.49 -9.52
C LYS A 746 37.50 18.50 -9.84
N ALA A 747 36.98 18.56 -11.07
CA ALA A 747 35.99 17.60 -11.55
C ALA A 747 36.57 16.19 -11.68
N ASP A 748 37.78 16.04 -12.19
CA ASP A 748 38.47 14.75 -12.31
C ASP A 748 38.79 14.16 -10.91
N GLU A 749 39.28 14.95 -9.98
CA GLU A 749 39.50 14.54 -8.57
C GLU A 749 38.22 14.01 -7.92
N MET A 750 37.11 14.73 -8.04
CA MET A 750 35.82 14.33 -7.49
C MET A 750 35.27 13.05 -8.16
N LEU A 751 35.45 12.88 -9.45
CA LEU A 751 35.05 11.68 -10.17
C LEU A 751 35.95 10.48 -9.85
N ALA A 752 37.26 10.69 -9.59
CA ALA A 752 38.21 9.63 -9.20
C ALA A 752 37.84 9.02 -7.86
N GLY A 753 37.47 9.83 -6.86
CA GLY A 753 37.04 9.39 -5.52
C GLY A 753 35.66 8.73 -5.47
N ALA A 754 34.90 8.74 -6.52
CA ALA A 754 33.54 8.24 -6.53
C ALA A 754 33.43 6.74 -6.87
N PRO A 755 32.57 5.97 -6.14
CA PRO A 755 32.32 4.58 -6.46
C PRO A 755 31.65 4.43 -7.84
N ILE A 756 32.09 3.43 -8.62
CA ILE A 756 31.48 3.10 -9.90
C ILE A 756 30.05 2.62 -9.63
N PRO A 757 29.00 3.23 -10.21
CA PRO A 757 27.65 2.75 -10.02
C PRO A 757 27.52 1.35 -10.63
N LYS A 758 27.10 0.37 -9.85
CA LYS A 758 26.80 -0.99 -10.33
C LYS A 758 25.72 -0.87 -11.43
N ARG A 759 26.09 -1.04 -12.69
CA ARG A 759 25.15 -1.13 -13.81
C ARG A 759 24.17 -2.26 -13.50
N ARG A 760 22.88 -1.95 -13.34
CA ARG A 760 21.81 -2.94 -13.45
C ARG A 760 21.88 -3.51 -14.87
N GLY A 761 22.40 -4.73 -14.98
CA GLY A 761 22.70 -5.38 -16.24
C GLY A 761 21.46 -5.53 -17.12
N ARG A 762 21.48 -4.82 -18.23
CA ARG A 762 20.66 -5.12 -19.40
C ARG A 762 21.41 -6.23 -20.14
N THR A 763 21.07 -7.49 -19.86
CA THR A 763 21.57 -8.66 -20.59
C THR A 763 21.23 -8.48 -22.07
N LYS A 764 22.23 -8.18 -22.90
CA LYS A 764 22.16 -8.40 -24.37
C LYS A 764 21.96 -9.91 -24.54
N LYS A 765 20.83 -10.33 -25.05
CA LYS A 765 20.70 -11.64 -25.70
C LYS A 765 21.47 -11.55 -27.01
N THR A 766 22.62 -12.15 -27.07
CA THR A 766 23.22 -12.63 -28.33
C THR A 766 22.36 -13.76 -28.88
N LYS A 767 22.22 -13.79 -30.17
CA LYS A 767 21.39 -14.65 -31.03
C LYS A 767 21.32 -16.11 -30.61
#